data_d51304cedd8f33141f8a0722dfecc3f3
#
_entry.id   d51304cedd8f33141f8a0722dfecc3f3
#
_cell.length_a   1.000
_cell.length_b   1.000
_cell.length_c   1.000
_cell.angle_alpha   90.00
_cell.angle_beta   90.00
_cell.angle_gamma   90.00
#
_symmetry.space_group_name_H-M   'P 1'
#
loop_
_entity.id
_entity.type
_entity.pdbx_description
1 polymer ?
#
loop_
_entity_poly.entity_id
_entity_poly.type
_entity_poly.pdbx_seq_one_letter_code
_entity_poly.pdbx_strand_id
1 'polypeptide(L)'
;MLVSGMKAITTLVQVRPRDHDHYRQLPIFGCLLDDFVPWAFGRGYTIHSVYLQLDAVRHVSAWFWRRGRRSIAELTTDDLAAAHLCFATRRRDPRFAGGLQTFIAYLQAHNLITPGPPKSLTRSEQEVAGFINYQRKNRGAAESTCESYQRHASRFLKFLRFDRNKDAFQRLTLAMVHQHLRSLSGRLQRKTMQHVVGTLRGFLRYQYMRGVLSRPLHDQIDTVRTYHDEYLPYPVQWQELQQLLRRMDRTTPLGLRDYAVILIAATYGLRASDVANLTLDDIDWSDRTIKIIQCKTRQPLALPLTDEVGAAVADYLQRARPTTDCRQIFLRCQAPIARLSLPGMANTLRRASQTSGVALKAAGFRCLRHSLAIRLLRQGASIKDIGDIFGHRSTLSTAIYLRLKVEDLRPVALPVPNQNQTEALRPPPVPDPSTRWRSGARTAPPDWACCSFLKKPIADYLAIQRALGRKYKPQEYTFRGLDFFVTGHYPKVKTFTAAMFAEWAAGLHTISPTTARARMLYVRKFCCHLARSYPTAFIPDLRKFPKELPHQPPYLLSESEVARLLVATSTLRATRNKPLHPQTIRLAFLLLYCCGLRRGEVLRLRLADIDTDEMVLRINQTKFYKSRLVPLSPSVADELRTYLTHRRRTNTPMEPEPPLVWNGYPRRNGQAFALTSAPFWANWQRVCRCAQVFDHRGRPPRIHDLRHSFAVEALRRGYSNGQNAQALLPRLARYMGHSGVQFTHYYLKFTEPLRGIANDRFRQHVSAAILPSFQQPGGVS
;
A
#
# COMPACT_ATOMS: atom_id res chain seq x y z
N MET A 1 14.80 46.37 12.50
CA MET A 1 14.82 47.71 11.90
C MET A 1 15.31 47.61 10.47
N LEU A 2 14.41 47.66 9.49
CA LEU A 2 14.63 47.98 8.06
C LEU A 2 13.41 47.56 7.21
N VAL A 3 12.18 47.90 7.64
CA VAL A 3 11.00 48.02 6.75
C VAL A 3 10.18 49.21 7.23
N SER A 4 10.80 50.36 7.26
CA SER A 4 10.10 51.63 7.46
C SER A 4 10.47 52.52 6.28
N GLY A 5 9.55 52.71 5.31
CA GLY A 5 9.73 53.77 4.32
C GLY A 5 9.32 53.51 2.87
N MET A 6 8.91 52.31 2.48
CA MET A 6 8.29 52.18 1.16
C MET A 6 6.78 52.42 1.31
N LYS A 7 6.28 53.59 0.90
CA LYS A 7 4.85 53.82 0.65
C LYS A 7 4.35 52.66 -0.22
N ALA A 8 3.36 51.96 0.26
CA ALA A 8 2.78 50.83 -0.47
C ALA A 8 2.34 51.30 -1.86
N ILE A 9 2.98 50.76 -2.89
CA ILE A 9 2.57 51.00 -4.28
C ILE A 9 1.24 50.31 -4.46
N THR A 10 0.17 51.08 -4.52
CA THR A 10 -1.21 50.52 -4.49
C THR A 10 -2.07 51.03 -5.62
N THR A 11 -1.60 51.95 -6.45
CA THR A 11 -2.39 52.60 -7.49
C THR A 11 -1.83 52.34 -8.89
N LEU A 12 -2.70 52.36 -9.90
CA LEU A 12 -2.31 52.19 -11.31
C LEU A 12 -1.23 53.21 -11.73
N VAL A 13 -1.34 54.46 -11.29
CA VAL A 13 -0.36 55.53 -11.56
C VAL A 13 1.02 55.16 -11.02
N GLN A 14 1.11 54.61 -9.83
CA GLN A 14 2.37 54.20 -9.22
C GLN A 14 2.98 52.97 -9.92
N VAL A 15 2.13 52.07 -10.45
CA VAL A 15 2.57 50.86 -11.17
C VAL A 15 3.00 51.21 -12.60
N ARG A 16 2.29 52.11 -13.29
CA ARG A 16 2.50 52.47 -14.71
C ARG A 16 2.53 53.99 -14.88
N PRO A 17 3.51 54.71 -14.32
CA PRO A 17 3.50 56.19 -14.32
C PRO A 17 3.54 56.81 -15.72
N ARG A 18 4.20 56.15 -16.69
CA ARG A 18 4.31 56.66 -18.07
C ARG A 18 3.14 56.21 -18.97
N ASP A 19 2.48 55.11 -18.65
CA ASP A 19 1.46 54.50 -19.49
C ASP A 19 0.09 54.54 -18.85
N HIS A 20 -0.08 55.23 -17.71
CA HIS A 20 -1.30 55.25 -16.92
C HIS A 20 -2.53 55.61 -17.76
N ASP A 21 -2.47 56.71 -18.50
CA ASP A 21 -3.58 57.18 -19.36
C ASP A 21 -3.92 56.19 -20.45
N HIS A 22 -2.91 55.55 -21.05
CA HIS A 22 -3.11 54.46 -22.02
C HIS A 22 -3.89 53.29 -21.43
N TYR A 23 -3.55 52.89 -20.21
CA TYR A 23 -4.28 51.80 -19.56
C TYR A 23 -5.71 52.16 -19.17
N ARG A 24 -5.95 53.39 -18.73
CA ARG A 24 -7.30 53.91 -18.44
C ARG A 24 -8.19 54.00 -19.67
N GLN A 25 -7.59 54.32 -20.83
CA GLN A 25 -8.27 54.43 -22.11
C GLN A 25 -8.45 53.05 -22.82
N LEU A 26 -8.01 51.93 -22.20
CA LEU A 26 -8.26 50.62 -22.79
C LEU A 26 -9.76 50.38 -22.98
N PRO A 27 -10.16 49.95 -24.18
CA PRO A 27 -11.56 49.60 -24.42
C PRO A 27 -12.02 48.52 -23.45
N ILE A 28 -13.26 48.60 -23.01
CA ILE A 28 -13.96 47.66 -22.15
C ILE A 28 -13.49 47.63 -20.69
N PHE A 29 -12.18 47.49 -20.44
CA PHE A 29 -11.64 47.20 -19.10
C PHE A 29 -10.89 48.37 -18.46
N GLY A 30 -10.59 49.45 -19.20
CA GLY A 30 -9.76 50.56 -18.70
C GLY A 30 -10.25 51.18 -17.42
N CYS A 31 -11.57 51.42 -17.30
CA CYS A 31 -12.20 52.00 -16.10
C CYS A 31 -12.11 51.10 -14.85
N LEU A 32 -11.77 49.84 -14.98
CA LEU A 32 -11.70 48.87 -13.86
C LEU A 32 -10.29 48.77 -13.31
N LEU A 33 -9.29 49.29 -13.98
CA LEU A 33 -7.87 48.99 -13.64
C LEU A 33 -7.42 49.76 -12.40
N ASP A 34 -8.02 50.90 -12.09
CA ASP A 34 -7.76 51.61 -10.86
C ASP A 34 -8.18 50.83 -9.61
N ASP A 35 -9.25 50.05 -9.68
CA ASP A 35 -9.70 49.19 -8.60
C ASP A 35 -9.02 47.81 -8.62
N PHE A 36 -8.71 47.30 -9.83
CA PHE A 36 -8.04 46.01 -9.96
C PHE A 36 -6.64 46.01 -9.34
N VAL A 37 -5.87 47.08 -9.51
CA VAL A 37 -4.49 47.15 -9.02
C VAL A 37 -4.42 47.04 -7.51
N PRO A 38 -5.13 47.88 -6.71
CA PRO A 38 -5.14 47.70 -5.25
C PRO A 38 -5.70 46.36 -4.81
N TRP A 39 -6.71 45.82 -5.50
CA TRP A 39 -7.25 44.48 -5.22
C TRP A 39 -6.18 43.38 -5.43
N ALA A 40 -5.36 43.49 -6.50
CA ALA A 40 -4.29 42.54 -6.75
C ALA A 40 -3.18 42.63 -5.68
N PHE A 41 -2.80 43.81 -5.25
CA PHE A 41 -1.85 44.00 -4.15
C PHE A 41 -2.41 43.46 -2.82
N GLY A 42 -3.66 43.71 -2.53
CA GLY A 42 -4.34 43.17 -1.33
C GLY A 42 -4.34 41.63 -1.28
N ARG A 43 -4.17 40.95 -2.44
CA ARG A 43 -4.00 39.49 -2.55
C ARG A 43 -2.55 39.04 -2.59
N GLY A 44 -1.58 39.94 -2.38
CA GLY A 44 -0.17 39.65 -2.25
C GLY A 44 0.59 39.52 -3.59
N TYR A 45 0.01 39.97 -4.72
CA TYR A 45 0.74 40.02 -5.97
C TYR A 45 1.87 41.08 -5.93
N THR A 46 3.02 40.71 -6.46
CA THR A 46 4.16 41.66 -6.60
C THR A 46 3.92 42.64 -7.74
N ILE A 47 4.60 43.78 -7.72
CA ILE A 47 4.55 44.78 -8.79
C ILE A 47 4.84 44.16 -10.17
N HIS A 48 5.84 43.28 -10.27
CA HIS A 48 6.14 42.57 -11.50
C HIS A 48 4.96 41.66 -11.97
N SER A 49 4.30 40.97 -11.03
CA SER A 49 3.12 40.19 -11.37
C SER A 49 1.97 41.04 -11.86
N VAL A 50 1.74 42.19 -11.22
CA VAL A 50 0.70 43.15 -11.64
C VAL A 50 1.03 43.71 -13.04
N TYR A 51 2.29 43.98 -13.37
CA TYR A 51 2.69 44.34 -14.74
C TYR A 51 2.25 43.30 -15.78
N LEU A 52 2.53 42.01 -15.52
CA LEU A 52 2.13 40.94 -16.43
C LEU A 52 0.61 40.78 -16.52
N GLN A 53 -0.10 41.03 -15.43
CA GLN A 53 -1.57 40.99 -15.40
C GLN A 53 -2.15 42.15 -16.23
N LEU A 54 -1.64 43.36 -16.07
CA LEU A 54 -2.07 44.53 -16.86
C LEU A 54 -1.77 44.33 -18.35
N ASP A 55 -0.62 43.77 -18.70
CA ASP A 55 -0.30 43.44 -20.09
C ASP A 55 -1.25 42.41 -20.68
N ALA A 56 -1.64 41.37 -19.89
CA ALA A 56 -2.65 40.39 -20.27
C ALA A 56 -4.01 41.08 -20.52
N VAL A 57 -4.42 41.97 -19.64
CA VAL A 57 -5.68 42.74 -19.77
C VAL A 57 -5.67 43.60 -21.04
N ARG A 58 -4.58 44.30 -21.32
CA ARG A 58 -4.41 45.08 -22.53
C ARG A 58 -4.67 44.26 -23.81
N HIS A 59 -4.05 43.11 -23.89
CA HIS A 59 -4.20 42.25 -25.05
C HIS A 59 -5.61 41.67 -25.18
N VAL A 60 -6.24 41.27 -24.08
CA VAL A 60 -7.60 40.74 -24.08
C VAL A 60 -8.63 41.82 -24.38
N SER A 61 -8.45 43.05 -23.88
CA SER A 61 -9.25 44.22 -24.20
C SER A 61 -9.27 44.45 -25.71
N ALA A 62 -8.11 44.53 -26.34
CA ALA A 62 -7.98 44.71 -27.78
C ALA A 62 -8.58 43.50 -28.57
N TRP A 63 -8.49 42.30 -28.04
CA TRP A 63 -9.04 41.09 -28.68
C TRP A 63 -10.55 41.12 -28.69
N PHE A 64 -11.20 41.53 -27.59
CA PHE A 64 -12.67 41.68 -27.54
C PHE A 64 -13.16 42.86 -28.40
N TRP A 65 -12.46 43.99 -28.39
CA TRP A 65 -12.78 45.12 -29.20
C TRP A 65 -12.82 44.81 -30.69
N ARG A 66 -11.81 44.08 -31.18
CA ARG A 66 -11.75 43.63 -32.59
C ARG A 66 -12.90 42.65 -32.93
N ARG A 67 -13.57 42.06 -31.96
CA ARG A 67 -14.74 41.17 -32.12
C ARG A 67 -16.06 41.89 -31.94
N GLY A 68 -16.06 43.20 -31.93
CA GLY A 68 -17.26 44.01 -31.85
C GLY A 68 -17.83 44.19 -30.42
N ARG A 69 -17.16 43.67 -29.38
CA ARG A 69 -17.55 43.90 -28.02
C ARG A 69 -17.17 45.32 -27.59
N ARG A 70 -18.10 46.08 -26.99
CA ARG A 70 -17.90 47.49 -26.66
C ARG A 70 -17.96 47.76 -25.16
N SER A 71 -18.62 46.95 -24.39
CA SER A 71 -18.73 47.11 -22.95
C SER A 71 -18.58 45.80 -22.20
N ILE A 72 -18.29 45.89 -20.89
CA ILE A 72 -18.21 44.73 -20.01
C ILE A 72 -19.55 44.00 -19.87
N ALA A 73 -20.66 44.74 -19.97
CA ALA A 73 -22.03 44.19 -19.85
C ALA A 73 -22.34 43.19 -21.00
N GLU A 74 -21.62 43.29 -22.12
CA GLU A 74 -21.77 42.37 -23.26
C GLU A 74 -20.95 41.08 -23.11
N LEU A 75 -20.12 41.00 -22.05
CA LEU A 75 -19.23 39.84 -21.82
C LEU A 75 -19.84 38.89 -20.81
N THR A 76 -19.68 37.61 -21.13
CA THR A 76 -20.05 36.52 -20.25
C THR A 76 -18.82 35.81 -19.70
N THR A 77 -19.01 34.99 -18.66
CA THR A 77 -17.95 34.10 -18.17
C THR A 77 -17.40 33.16 -19.24
N ASP A 78 -18.22 32.77 -20.22
CA ASP A 78 -17.82 31.90 -21.34
C ASP A 78 -16.96 32.64 -22.37
N ASP A 79 -17.24 33.92 -22.62
CA ASP A 79 -16.38 34.75 -23.49
C ASP A 79 -14.98 34.87 -22.91
N LEU A 80 -14.86 35.09 -21.60
CA LEU A 80 -13.56 35.13 -20.91
C LEU A 80 -12.84 33.80 -20.88
N ALA A 81 -13.56 32.70 -20.70
CA ALA A 81 -12.98 31.35 -20.78
C ALA A 81 -12.46 31.04 -22.19
N ALA A 82 -13.20 31.47 -23.23
CA ALA A 82 -12.75 31.34 -24.62
C ALA A 82 -11.51 32.20 -24.91
N ALA A 83 -11.48 33.44 -24.40
CA ALA A 83 -10.30 34.29 -24.48
C ALA A 83 -9.08 33.64 -23.78
N HIS A 84 -9.25 33.15 -22.55
CA HIS A 84 -8.19 32.47 -21.79
C HIS A 84 -7.65 31.26 -22.56
N LEU A 85 -8.51 30.41 -23.10
CA LEU A 85 -8.11 29.27 -23.90
C LEU A 85 -7.35 29.68 -25.16
N CYS A 86 -7.83 30.70 -25.88
CA CYS A 86 -7.20 31.21 -27.07
C CYS A 86 -5.77 31.71 -26.79
N PHE A 87 -5.59 32.50 -25.72
CA PHE A 87 -4.28 33.04 -25.36
C PHE A 87 -3.35 31.97 -24.78
N ALA A 88 -3.84 31.04 -23.97
CA ALA A 88 -3.06 29.92 -23.44
C ALA A 88 -2.48 29.04 -24.56
N THR A 89 -3.23 28.82 -25.65
CA THR A 89 -2.79 27.96 -26.76
C THR A 89 -1.89 28.70 -27.76
N ARG A 90 -2.19 29.95 -28.10
CA ARG A 90 -1.46 30.70 -29.15
C ARG A 90 -0.12 31.28 -28.68
N ARG A 91 -0.05 31.85 -27.49
CA ARG A 91 1.21 32.48 -26.98
C ARG A 91 2.12 31.51 -26.26
N ARG A 92 1.65 30.34 -25.80
CA ARG A 92 2.42 29.33 -25.04
C ARG A 92 3.17 29.90 -23.84
N ASP A 93 2.78 31.09 -23.33
CA ASP A 93 3.35 31.70 -22.14
C ASP A 93 2.43 31.47 -20.93
N PRO A 94 2.83 30.61 -19.98
CA PRO A 94 2.04 30.34 -18.79
C PRO A 94 1.81 31.56 -17.91
N ARG A 95 2.71 32.55 -17.97
CA ARG A 95 2.63 33.80 -17.17
C ARG A 95 1.50 34.68 -17.66
N PHE A 96 1.31 34.77 -18.98
CA PHE A 96 0.22 35.50 -19.59
C PHE A 96 -1.14 34.89 -19.27
N ALA A 97 -1.27 33.58 -19.40
CA ALA A 97 -2.50 32.85 -19.03
C ALA A 97 -2.81 33.02 -17.53
N GLY A 98 -1.81 32.97 -16.67
CA GLY A 98 -1.95 33.22 -15.23
C GLY A 98 -2.40 34.65 -14.91
N GLY A 99 -1.84 35.65 -15.63
CA GLY A 99 -2.24 37.06 -15.48
C GLY A 99 -3.72 37.28 -15.82
N LEU A 100 -4.15 36.73 -16.96
CA LEU A 100 -5.56 36.79 -17.37
C LEU A 100 -6.49 36.08 -16.38
N GLN A 101 -6.10 34.92 -15.88
CA GLN A 101 -6.86 34.17 -14.86
C GLN A 101 -7.07 35.02 -13.59
N THR A 102 -6.07 35.79 -13.17
CA THR A 102 -6.17 36.68 -12.01
C THR A 102 -7.17 37.80 -12.26
N PHE A 103 -7.15 38.41 -13.45
CA PHE A 103 -8.12 39.43 -13.80
C PHE A 103 -9.54 38.87 -13.90
N ILE A 104 -9.73 37.71 -14.47
CA ILE A 104 -11.03 36.99 -14.46
C ILE A 104 -11.53 36.78 -13.03
N ALA A 105 -10.64 36.38 -12.11
CA ALA A 105 -11.01 36.20 -10.70
C ALA A 105 -11.44 37.51 -10.02
N TYR A 106 -10.83 38.64 -10.39
CA TYR A 106 -11.26 39.97 -9.95
C TYR A 106 -12.68 40.29 -10.45
N LEU A 107 -12.91 40.13 -11.76
CA LEU A 107 -14.21 40.40 -12.35
C LEU A 107 -15.34 39.56 -11.73
N GLN A 108 -15.05 38.29 -11.45
CA GLN A 108 -15.98 37.37 -10.78
C GLN A 108 -16.24 37.75 -9.32
N ALA A 109 -15.18 38.14 -8.58
CA ALA A 109 -15.28 38.52 -7.17
C ALA A 109 -16.16 39.78 -6.94
N HIS A 110 -16.16 40.67 -7.92
CA HIS A 110 -16.95 41.91 -7.88
C HIS A 110 -18.28 41.83 -8.66
N ASN A 111 -18.64 40.64 -9.16
CA ASN A 111 -19.86 40.43 -9.97
C ASN A 111 -19.96 41.36 -11.18
N LEU A 112 -18.84 41.74 -11.77
CA LEU A 112 -18.76 42.65 -12.91
C LEU A 112 -19.08 41.99 -14.24
N ILE A 113 -19.29 40.70 -14.25
CA ILE A 113 -19.56 39.92 -15.46
C ILE A 113 -20.84 39.12 -15.24
N THR A 114 -21.69 39.18 -16.25
CA THR A 114 -22.87 38.32 -16.30
C THR A 114 -22.45 36.86 -16.37
N PRO A 115 -22.98 35.99 -15.48
CA PRO A 115 -22.80 34.56 -15.66
C PRO A 115 -23.30 34.20 -17.07
N GLY A 116 -22.46 33.51 -17.84
CA GLY A 116 -22.91 32.97 -19.11
C GLY A 116 -24.16 32.09 -18.90
N PRO A 117 -24.97 31.89 -19.90
CA PRO A 117 -26.09 30.96 -19.80
C PRO A 117 -25.56 29.66 -19.21
N PRO A 118 -26.27 29.08 -18.19
CA PRO A 118 -25.79 27.87 -17.55
C PRO A 118 -25.49 26.86 -18.66
N LYS A 119 -24.21 26.48 -18.79
CA LYS A 119 -23.84 25.45 -19.77
C LYS A 119 -24.75 24.28 -19.54
N SER A 120 -25.53 23.95 -20.57
CA SER A 120 -26.33 22.75 -20.51
C SER A 120 -25.39 21.60 -20.23
N LEU A 121 -25.51 21.02 -19.04
CA LEU A 121 -24.70 19.86 -18.66
C LEU A 121 -24.86 18.80 -19.75
N THR A 122 -23.77 18.25 -20.19
CA THR A 122 -23.82 17.07 -21.09
C THR A 122 -24.62 15.96 -20.41
N ARG A 123 -25.15 15.03 -21.17
CA ARG A 123 -25.89 13.89 -20.60
C ARG A 123 -25.06 13.14 -19.54
N SER A 124 -23.78 12.96 -19.81
CA SER A 124 -22.85 12.31 -18.86
C SER A 124 -22.68 13.14 -17.57
N GLU A 125 -22.57 14.44 -17.66
CA GLU A 125 -22.48 15.35 -16.50
C GLU A 125 -23.76 15.35 -15.67
N GLN A 126 -24.93 15.33 -16.30
CA GLN A 126 -26.22 15.23 -15.62
C GLN A 126 -26.35 13.95 -14.81
N GLU A 127 -26.01 12.80 -15.41
CA GLU A 127 -26.04 11.50 -14.75
C GLU A 127 -25.07 11.44 -13.55
N VAL A 128 -23.87 11.97 -13.72
CA VAL A 128 -22.89 12.04 -12.63
C VAL A 128 -23.34 12.98 -11.53
N ALA A 129 -23.85 14.17 -11.87
CA ALA A 129 -24.35 15.14 -10.89
C ALA A 129 -25.52 14.56 -10.07
N GLY A 130 -26.46 13.87 -10.71
CA GLY A 130 -27.56 13.15 -10.04
C GLY A 130 -27.05 12.09 -9.07
N PHE A 131 -26.07 11.28 -9.48
CA PHE A 131 -25.44 10.30 -8.62
C PHE A 131 -24.70 10.93 -7.42
N ILE A 132 -23.95 12.00 -7.63
CA ILE A 132 -23.23 12.71 -6.57
C ILE A 132 -24.20 13.33 -5.56
N ASN A 133 -25.28 13.96 -6.05
CA ASN A 133 -26.32 14.52 -5.19
C ASN A 133 -26.96 13.41 -4.33
N TYR A 134 -27.28 12.26 -4.92
CA TYR A 134 -27.77 11.09 -4.19
C TYR A 134 -26.77 10.64 -3.11
N GLN A 135 -25.49 10.55 -3.41
CA GLN A 135 -24.45 10.15 -2.45
C GLN A 135 -24.30 11.16 -1.31
N ARG A 136 -24.38 12.46 -1.64
CA ARG A 136 -24.29 13.54 -0.63
C ARG A 136 -25.52 13.58 0.28
N LYS A 137 -26.72 13.60 -0.29
CA LYS A 137 -27.97 13.76 0.47
C LYS A 137 -28.39 12.49 1.21
N ASN A 138 -28.36 11.34 0.54
CA ASN A 138 -28.92 10.10 1.08
C ASN A 138 -27.89 9.25 1.82
N ARG A 139 -26.58 9.43 1.57
CA ARG A 139 -25.53 8.63 2.20
C ARG A 139 -24.51 9.45 3.01
N GLY A 140 -24.67 10.75 3.10
CA GLY A 140 -23.79 11.62 3.88
C GLY A 140 -22.32 11.56 3.43
N ALA A 141 -22.06 11.33 2.13
CA ALA A 141 -20.71 11.20 1.62
C ALA A 141 -19.96 12.53 1.74
N ALA A 142 -18.74 12.49 2.28
CA ALA A 142 -17.86 13.66 2.37
C ALA A 142 -17.48 14.18 0.97
N GLU A 143 -17.22 15.48 0.83
CA GLU A 143 -16.94 16.13 -0.47
C GLU A 143 -15.78 15.48 -1.21
N SER A 144 -14.68 15.19 -0.54
CA SER A 144 -13.53 14.49 -1.15
C SER A 144 -13.88 13.08 -1.67
N THR A 145 -14.87 12.42 -1.07
CA THR A 145 -15.41 11.15 -1.55
C THR A 145 -16.28 11.37 -2.78
N CYS A 146 -17.11 12.42 -2.77
CA CYS A 146 -17.92 12.85 -3.91
C CYS A 146 -17.05 13.18 -5.14
N GLU A 147 -15.97 13.93 -4.96
CA GLU A 147 -15.00 14.22 -6.02
C GLU A 147 -14.38 12.94 -6.62
N SER A 148 -14.06 11.97 -5.75
CA SER A 148 -13.55 10.67 -6.20
C SER A 148 -14.60 9.90 -6.99
N TYR A 149 -15.85 9.86 -6.52
CA TYR A 149 -16.97 9.23 -7.22
C TYR A 149 -17.23 9.90 -8.56
N GLN A 150 -17.26 11.22 -8.61
CA GLN A 150 -17.42 12.01 -9.83
C GLN A 150 -16.36 11.62 -10.87
N ARG A 151 -15.09 11.63 -10.47
CA ARG A 151 -13.96 11.29 -11.36
C ARG A 151 -14.08 9.88 -11.95
N HIS A 152 -14.46 8.90 -11.13
CA HIS A 152 -14.56 7.51 -11.58
C HIS A 152 -15.81 7.27 -12.42
N ALA A 153 -16.95 7.86 -12.08
CA ALA A 153 -18.18 7.75 -12.85
C ALA A 153 -18.05 8.45 -14.22
N SER A 154 -17.51 9.68 -14.25
CA SER A 154 -17.25 10.39 -15.52
C SER A 154 -16.30 9.63 -16.44
N ARG A 155 -15.26 9.01 -15.88
CA ARG A 155 -14.33 8.18 -16.64
C ARG A 155 -15.00 6.94 -17.25
N PHE A 156 -15.93 6.34 -16.53
CA PHE A 156 -16.72 5.21 -17.03
C PHE A 156 -17.67 5.63 -18.16
N LEU A 157 -18.43 6.73 -18.00
CA LEU A 157 -19.31 7.25 -19.02
C LEU A 157 -18.55 7.67 -20.29
N LYS A 158 -17.36 8.28 -20.11
CA LYS A 158 -16.46 8.58 -21.23
C LYS A 158 -16.01 7.30 -21.96
N PHE A 159 -15.71 6.23 -21.24
CA PHE A 159 -15.37 4.92 -21.83
C PHE A 159 -16.54 4.37 -22.66
N LEU A 160 -17.78 4.53 -22.20
CA LEU A 160 -19.00 4.12 -22.91
C LEU A 160 -19.35 5.05 -24.09
N ARG A 161 -18.63 6.17 -24.29
CA ARG A 161 -18.98 7.24 -25.22
C ARG A 161 -20.43 7.72 -25.05
N PHE A 162 -20.86 7.85 -23.77
CA PHE A 162 -22.23 8.04 -23.35
C PHE A 162 -22.93 9.21 -24.04
N ASP A 163 -22.24 10.34 -24.21
CA ASP A 163 -22.81 11.54 -24.84
C ASP A 163 -23.10 11.36 -26.33
N ARG A 164 -22.39 10.41 -26.98
CA ARG A 164 -22.59 10.09 -28.41
C ARG A 164 -23.52 8.88 -28.63
N ASN A 165 -23.75 8.08 -27.59
CA ASN A 165 -24.54 6.85 -27.66
C ASN A 165 -25.79 6.97 -26.78
N LYS A 166 -26.96 7.24 -27.41
CA LYS A 166 -28.23 7.42 -26.72
C LYS A 166 -28.66 6.17 -25.94
N ASP A 167 -28.34 4.98 -26.43
CA ASP A 167 -28.75 3.69 -25.89
C ASP A 167 -27.66 3.04 -24.98
N ALA A 168 -26.67 3.82 -24.57
CA ALA A 168 -25.50 3.30 -23.85
C ALA A 168 -25.83 2.46 -22.61
N PHE A 169 -26.85 2.83 -21.84
CA PHE A 169 -27.29 2.07 -20.67
C PHE A 169 -28.15 0.85 -21.03
N GLN A 170 -28.98 0.94 -22.08
CA GLN A 170 -29.80 -0.19 -22.54
C GLN A 170 -28.93 -1.32 -23.10
N ARG A 171 -27.84 -0.96 -23.80
CA ARG A 171 -26.86 -1.90 -24.36
C ARG A 171 -25.74 -2.30 -23.39
N LEU A 172 -25.77 -1.76 -22.16
CA LEU A 172 -24.72 -2.02 -21.19
C LEU A 172 -24.72 -3.49 -20.75
N THR A 173 -23.60 -4.16 -20.95
CA THR A 173 -23.36 -5.53 -20.53
C THR A 173 -22.28 -5.63 -19.45
N LEU A 174 -22.29 -6.72 -18.70
CA LEU A 174 -21.22 -7.02 -17.74
C LEU A 174 -19.84 -7.09 -18.42
N ALA A 175 -19.80 -7.57 -19.67
CA ALA A 175 -18.56 -7.64 -20.46
C ALA A 175 -17.94 -6.24 -20.71
N MET A 176 -18.75 -5.23 -20.99
CA MET A 176 -18.29 -3.84 -21.16
C MET A 176 -17.75 -3.27 -19.86
N VAL A 177 -18.41 -3.53 -18.72
CA VAL A 177 -17.90 -3.14 -17.39
C VAL A 177 -16.55 -3.81 -17.13
N HIS A 178 -16.42 -5.10 -17.39
CA HIS A 178 -15.15 -5.82 -17.25
C HIS A 178 -14.07 -5.28 -18.18
N GLN A 179 -14.41 -4.89 -19.42
CA GLN A 179 -13.47 -4.27 -20.36
C GLN A 179 -12.96 -2.94 -19.81
N HIS A 180 -13.82 -2.10 -19.25
CA HIS A 180 -13.41 -0.86 -18.57
C HIS A 180 -12.46 -1.15 -17.41
N LEU A 181 -12.78 -2.09 -16.51
CA LEU A 181 -11.92 -2.46 -15.39
C LEU A 181 -10.56 -3.00 -15.86
N ARG A 182 -10.54 -3.80 -16.92
CA ARG A 182 -9.29 -4.30 -17.53
C ARG A 182 -8.43 -3.17 -18.10
N SER A 183 -9.03 -2.15 -18.72
CA SER A 183 -8.29 -1.01 -19.27
C SER A 183 -7.57 -0.18 -18.19
N LEU A 184 -8.02 -0.26 -16.94
CA LEU A 184 -7.41 0.40 -15.76
C LEU A 184 -6.38 -0.47 -15.06
N SER A 185 -6.41 -1.78 -15.30
CA SER A 185 -5.49 -2.74 -14.71
C SER A 185 -4.04 -2.47 -15.12
N GLY A 186 -3.10 -2.68 -14.18
CA GLY A 186 -1.68 -2.38 -14.39
C GLY A 186 -1.30 -0.90 -14.23
N ARG A 187 -2.25 0.03 -14.39
CA ARG A 187 -2.03 1.47 -14.18
C ARG A 187 -2.41 1.94 -12.78
N LEU A 188 -3.27 1.22 -12.09
CA LEU A 188 -3.78 1.56 -10.77
C LEU A 188 -3.35 0.53 -9.72
N GLN A 189 -3.03 1.03 -8.52
CA GLN A 189 -2.82 0.16 -7.37
C GLN A 189 -4.13 -0.53 -6.97
N ARG A 190 -4.06 -1.73 -6.37
CA ARG A 190 -5.24 -2.51 -5.97
C ARG A 190 -6.24 -1.75 -5.10
N LYS A 191 -5.75 -0.95 -4.17
CA LYS A 191 -6.61 -0.14 -3.31
C LYS A 191 -7.38 0.92 -4.10
N THR A 192 -6.73 1.57 -5.06
CA THR A 192 -7.38 2.51 -5.99
C THR A 192 -8.39 1.78 -6.87
N MET A 193 -8.04 0.60 -7.39
CA MET A 193 -8.96 -0.24 -8.15
C MET A 193 -10.19 -0.66 -7.32
N GLN A 194 -10.00 -0.94 -6.02
CA GLN A 194 -11.13 -1.21 -5.10
C GLN A 194 -12.09 -0.02 -5.01
N HIS A 195 -11.56 1.20 -4.93
CA HIS A 195 -12.39 2.42 -4.96
C HIS A 195 -13.12 2.59 -6.29
N VAL A 196 -12.46 2.33 -7.41
CA VAL A 196 -13.11 2.35 -8.74
C VAL A 196 -14.25 1.35 -8.79
N VAL A 197 -14.02 0.09 -8.41
CA VAL A 197 -15.06 -0.95 -8.40
C VAL A 197 -16.20 -0.58 -7.46
N GLY A 198 -15.89 -0.05 -6.27
CA GLY A 198 -16.90 0.43 -5.32
C GLY A 198 -17.75 1.57 -5.89
N THR A 199 -17.13 2.53 -6.55
CA THR A 199 -17.83 3.62 -7.25
C THR A 199 -18.74 3.09 -8.35
N LEU A 200 -18.23 2.21 -9.22
CA LEU A 200 -19.03 1.63 -10.32
C LEU A 200 -20.22 0.83 -9.80
N ARG A 201 -20.02 0.02 -8.76
CA ARG A 201 -21.14 -0.71 -8.12
C ARG A 201 -22.18 0.26 -7.56
N GLY A 202 -21.73 1.33 -6.89
CA GLY A 202 -22.62 2.38 -6.37
C GLY A 202 -23.36 3.11 -7.48
N PHE A 203 -22.67 3.47 -8.55
CA PHE A 203 -23.25 4.16 -9.71
C PHE A 203 -24.27 3.29 -10.48
N LEU A 204 -23.92 2.04 -10.77
CA LEU A 204 -24.81 1.12 -11.46
C LEU A 204 -26.01 0.72 -10.59
N ARG A 205 -25.86 0.64 -9.26
CA ARG A 205 -26.97 0.46 -8.34
C ARG A 205 -27.92 1.67 -8.39
N TYR A 206 -27.38 2.90 -8.38
CA TYR A 206 -28.16 4.12 -8.50
C TYR A 206 -28.96 4.12 -9.82
N GLN A 207 -28.35 3.75 -10.94
CA GLN A 207 -29.04 3.68 -12.23
C GLN A 207 -30.11 2.56 -12.27
N TYR A 208 -29.85 1.43 -11.64
CA TYR A 208 -30.84 0.35 -11.50
C TYR A 208 -32.05 0.77 -10.65
N MET A 209 -31.81 1.45 -9.53
CA MET A 209 -32.88 1.95 -8.66
C MET A 209 -33.77 3.02 -9.35
N ARG A 210 -33.22 3.74 -10.32
CA ARG A 210 -33.98 4.69 -11.15
C ARG A 210 -34.72 4.04 -12.32
N GLY A 211 -34.62 2.72 -12.48
CA GLY A 211 -35.22 2.02 -13.62
C GLY A 211 -34.50 2.23 -14.97
N VAL A 212 -33.34 2.90 -14.97
CA VAL A 212 -32.56 3.14 -16.20
C VAL A 212 -31.85 1.87 -16.68
N LEU A 213 -31.47 1.01 -15.76
CA LEU A 213 -30.92 -0.33 -16.04
C LEU A 213 -31.98 -1.39 -15.73
N SER A 214 -32.26 -2.27 -16.67
CA SER A 214 -33.20 -3.39 -16.50
C SER A 214 -32.63 -4.55 -15.68
N ARG A 215 -31.29 -4.63 -15.51
CA ARG A 215 -30.60 -5.73 -14.81
C ARG A 215 -29.70 -5.22 -13.69
N PRO A 216 -29.62 -5.93 -12.54
CA PRO A 216 -28.80 -5.55 -11.41
C PRO A 216 -27.29 -5.85 -11.67
N LEU A 217 -26.68 -5.22 -12.64
CA LEU A 217 -25.27 -5.42 -13.00
C LEU A 217 -24.31 -5.15 -11.83
N HIS A 218 -24.69 -4.27 -10.90
CA HIS A 218 -23.87 -3.91 -9.73
C HIS A 218 -23.56 -5.12 -8.82
N ASP A 219 -24.43 -6.10 -8.73
CA ASP A 219 -24.22 -7.30 -7.91
C ASP A 219 -23.33 -8.34 -8.61
N GLN A 220 -23.22 -8.25 -9.93
CA GLN A 220 -22.44 -9.17 -10.74
C GLN A 220 -20.95 -8.80 -10.82
N ILE A 221 -20.56 -7.61 -10.37
CA ILE A 221 -19.18 -7.16 -10.38
C ILE A 221 -18.45 -7.72 -9.16
N ASP A 222 -17.43 -8.54 -9.40
CA ASP A 222 -16.58 -9.07 -8.33
C ASP A 222 -15.78 -7.96 -7.63
N THR A 223 -15.62 -8.08 -6.31
CA THR A 223 -14.81 -7.13 -5.54
C THR A 223 -13.32 -7.38 -5.72
N VAL A 224 -12.55 -6.29 -5.72
CA VAL A 224 -11.09 -6.37 -5.68
C VAL A 224 -10.65 -6.94 -4.34
N ARG A 225 -9.80 -7.95 -4.38
CA ARG A 225 -9.25 -8.53 -3.16
C ARG A 225 -8.13 -7.65 -2.63
N THR A 226 -8.40 -6.92 -1.57
CA THR A 226 -7.42 -6.13 -0.82
C THR A 226 -7.12 -6.79 0.51
N TYR A 227 -5.94 -6.55 1.03
CA TYR A 227 -5.49 -7.10 2.30
C TYR A 227 -5.12 -5.96 3.24
N HIS A 228 -5.55 -6.05 4.48
CA HIS A 228 -5.35 -4.99 5.47
C HIS A 228 -3.87 -4.65 5.69
N ASP A 229 -2.98 -5.64 5.54
CA ASP A 229 -1.55 -5.53 5.85
C ASP A 229 -0.65 -5.52 4.62
N GLU A 230 -1.15 -5.04 3.48
CA GLU A 230 -0.44 -5.09 2.22
C GLU A 230 0.85 -4.27 2.20
N TYR A 231 0.82 -3.11 2.85
CA TYR A 231 1.96 -2.22 2.96
C TYR A 231 2.34 -1.98 4.42
N LEU A 232 3.63 -1.97 4.68
CA LEU A 232 4.15 -1.48 5.95
C LEU A 232 4.14 0.06 5.94
N PRO A 233 3.80 0.71 7.06
CA PRO A 233 4.08 2.12 7.21
C PRO A 233 5.58 2.38 7.05
N TYR A 234 5.95 3.46 6.40
CA TYR A 234 7.34 3.91 6.29
C TYR A 234 7.53 5.10 7.25
N PRO A 235 8.12 4.88 8.43
CA PRO A 235 8.53 5.99 9.29
C PRO A 235 9.79 6.63 8.74
N VAL A 236 9.98 7.90 9.01
CA VAL A 236 11.27 8.58 8.96
C VAL A 236 12.01 8.22 10.24
N GLN A 237 13.29 7.93 10.18
CA GLN A 237 14.10 7.73 11.38
C GLN A 237 14.11 9.02 12.19
N TRP A 238 14.00 8.89 13.53
CA TRP A 238 13.87 10.08 14.37
C TRP A 238 15.11 10.98 14.30
N GLN A 239 16.29 10.40 14.19
CA GLN A 239 17.55 11.10 14.01
C GLN A 239 17.59 11.88 12.69
N GLU A 240 17.09 11.28 11.58
CA GLU A 240 16.99 11.97 10.27
C GLU A 240 16.05 13.18 10.36
N LEU A 241 14.93 13.03 11.08
CA LEU A 241 13.99 14.13 11.30
C LEU A 241 14.59 15.26 12.14
N GLN A 242 15.32 14.92 13.20
CA GLN A 242 16.03 15.91 14.01
C GLN A 242 17.11 16.65 13.20
N GLN A 243 17.89 15.94 12.40
CA GLN A 243 18.87 16.54 11.49
C GLN A 243 18.21 17.47 10.47
N LEU A 244 17.08 17.03 9.89
CA LEU A 244 16.30 17.86 8.97
C LEU A 244 15.91 19.18 9.64
N LEU A 245 15.26 19.11 10.80
CA LEU A 245 14.81 20.30 11.52
C LEU A 245 15.97 21.25 11.91
N ARG A 246 17.12 20.71 12.31
CA ARG A 246 18.30 21.51 12.67
C ARG A 246 18.92 22.21 11.47
N ARG A 247 18.86 21.62 10.28
CA ARG A 247 19.47 22.14 9.03
C ARG A 247 18.52 23.00 8.20
N MET A 248 17.26 23.11 8.59
CA MET A 248 16.32 23.98 7.87
C MET A 248 16.72 25.45 8.00
N ASP A 249 16.73 26.14 6.87
CA ASP A 249 16.90 27.59 6.84
C ASP A 249 15.67 28.28 7.42
N ARG A 250 15.86 29.08 8.47
CA ARG A 250 14.82 29.86 9.16
C ARG A 250 15.00 31.36 8.95
N THR A 251 15.81 31.77 7.99
CA THR A 251 16.00 33.19 7.65
C THR A 251 14.95 33.68 6.66
N THR A 252 14.37 32.78 5.86
CA THR A 252 13.37 33.12 4.84
C THR A 252 11.94 32.94 5.35
N PRO A 253 10.97 33.72 4.85
CA PRO A 253 9.54 33.53 5.18
C PRO A 253 9.04 32.12 4.90
N LEU A 254 9.51 31.54 3.80
CA LEU A 254 9.18 30.18 3.39
C LEU A 254 9.74 29.13 4.35
N GLY A 255 10.98 29.32 4.79
CA GLY A 255 11.65 28.43 5.73
C GLY A 255 11.04 28.47 7.12
N LEU A 256 10.70 29.64 7.65
CA LEU A 256 9.99 29.81 8.93
C LEU A 256 8.65 29.08 8.92
N ARG A 257 7.85 29.27 7.86
CA ARG A 257 6.58 28.56 7.70
C ARG A 257 6.78 27.06 7.66
N ASP A 258 7.68 26.60 6.82
CA ASP A 258 7.88 25.16 6.58
C ASP A 258 8.42 24.46 7.82
N TYR A 259 9.29 25.13 8.58
CA TYR A 259 9.80 24.66 9.86
C TYR A 259 8.65 24.46 10.87
N ALA A 260 7.80 25.48 11.09
CA ALA A 260 6.68 25.40 12.01
C ALA A 260 5.68 24.32 11.60
N VAL A 261 5.37 24.18 10.31
CA VAL A 261 4.49 23.16 9.75
C VAL A 261 5.02 21.74 10.02
N ILE A 262 6.31 21.50 9.77
CA ILE A 262 6.92 20.18 9.98
C ILE A 262 7.03 19.87 11.47
N LEU A 263 7.39 20.85 12.29
CA LEU A 263 7.53 20.69 13.73
C LEU A 263 6.20 20.32 14.38
N ILE A 264 5.10 21.03 14.09
CA ILE A 264 3.75 20.69 14.58
C ILE A 264 3.36 19.27 14.16
N ALA A 265 3.57 18.93 12.88
CA ALA A 265 3.21 17.61 12.38
C ALA A 265 4.03 16.49 13.02
N ALA A 266 5.29 16.73 13.33
CA ALA A 266 6.18 15.78 13.97
C ALA A 266 5.89 15.62 15.48
N THR A 267 5.60 16.74 16.17
CA THR A 267 5.36 16.76 17.62
C THR A 267 4.03 16.12 17.98
N TYR A 268 2.97 16.40 17.22
CA TYR A 268 1.61 15.92 17.54
C TYR A 268 1.09 14.83 16.60
N GLY A 269 1.83 14.51 15.57
CA GLY A 269 1.40 13.53 14.58
C GLY A 269 0.12 13.92 13.84
N LEU A 270 -0.19 15.20 13.70
CA LEU A 270 -1.39 15.68 13.03
C LEU A 270 -1.41 15.32 11.54
N ARG A 271 -2.61 15.16 10.99
CA ARG A 271 -2.77 14.95 9.55
C ARG A 271 -2.50 16.25 8.80
N ALA A 272 -2.00 16.15 7.57
CA ALA A 272 -1.77 17.33 6.72
C ALA A 272 -3.01 18.23 6.60
N SER A 273 -4.22 17.63 6.52
CA SER A 273 -5.46 18.39 6.50
C SER A 273 -5.73 19.16 7.79
N ASP A 274 -5.39 18.58 8.93
CA ASP A 274 -5.64 19.21 10.22
C ASP A 274 -4.68 20.38 10.42
N VAL A 275 -3.38 20.21 10.08
CA VAL A 275 -2.38 21.29 10.12
C VAL A 275 -2.72 22.42 9.12
N ALA A 276 -3.14 22.08 7.90
CA ALA A 276 -3.49 23.09 6.89
C ALA A 276 -4.73 23.91 7.24
N ASN A 277 -5.64 23.36 8.02
CA ASN A 277 -6.86 24.06 8.46
C ASN A 277 -6.73 24.74 9.83
N LEU A 278 -5.60 24.59 10.51
CA LEU A 278 -5.37 25.23 11.81
C LEU A 278 -5.52 26.74 11.69
N THR A 279 -6.35 27.33 12.53
CA THR A 279 -6.66 28.76 12.56
C THR A 279 -5.98 29.47 13.73
N LEU A 280 -5.93 30.79 13.68
CA LEU A 280 -5.42 31.59 14.79
C LEU A 280 -6.19 31.38 16.09
N ASP A 281 -7.48 31.04 15.98
CA ASP A 281 -8.37 30.82 17.12
C ASP A 281 -8.20 29.43 17.75
N ASP A 282 -7.54 28.50 17.07
CA ASP A 282 -7.30 27.16 17.57
C ASP A 282 -6.15 27.10 18.58
N ILE A 283 -5.32 28.16 18.69
CA ILE A 283 -4.22 28.25 19.64
C ILE A 283 -4.60 29.18 20.78
N ASP A 284 -4.75 28.61 21.95
CA ASP A 284 -4.89 29.33 23.20
C ASP A 284 -3.51 29.54 23.82
N TRP A 285 -3.01 30.76 23.68
CA TRP A 285 -1.66 31.13 24.16
C TRP A 285 -1.61 31.23 25.71
N SER A 286 -2.74 31.61 26.33
CA SER A 286 -2.82 31.77 27.78
C SER A 286 -2.85 30.40 28.47
N ASP A 287 -3.71 29.51 28.00
CA ASP A 287 -3.83 28.15 28.53
C ASP A 287 -2.79 27.19 27.92
N ARG A 288 -1.94 27.68 27.01
CA ARG A 288 -0.90 26.89 26.30
C ARG A 288 -1.49 25.61 25.69
N THR A 289 -2.59 25.73 24.98
CA THR A 289 -3.29 24.59 24.35
C THR A 289 -3.61 24.84 22.88
N ILE A 290 -3.66 23.74 22.12
CA ILE A 290 -4.13 23.74 20.72
C ILE A 290 -5.42 22.93 20.71
N LYS A 291 -6.54 23.58 20.35
CA LYS A 291 -7.89 22.98 20.32
C LYS A 291 -8.33 22.86 18.86
N ILE A 292 -8.47 21.65 18.33
CA ILE A 292 -8.82 21.41 16.92
C ILE A 292 -9.98 20.43 16.79
N ILE A 293 -10.77 20.58 15.74
CA ILE A 293 -11.72 19.55 15.29
C ILE A 293 -11.12 18.88 14.06
N GLN A 294 -10.78 17.60 14.21
CA GLN A 294 -10.13 16.85 13.13
C GLN A 294 -11.00 16.78 11.87
N CYS A 295 -10.47 17.17 10.72
CA CYS A 295 -11.20 17.21 9.46
C CYS A 295 -11.83 15.87 9.05
N LYS A 296 -11.11 14.76 9.25
CA LYS A 296 -11.53 13.43 8.81
C LYS A 296 -12.46 12.72 9.78
N THR A 297 -12.21 12.83 11.07
CA THR A 297 -12.92 12.07 12.11
C THR A 297 -13.98 12.88 12.81
N ARG A 298 -13.97 14.20 12.65
CA ARG A 298 -14.83 15.16 13.36
C ARG A 298 -14.73 15.04 14.88
N GLN A 299 -13.57 14.52 15.37
CA GLN A 299 -13.29 14.43 16.81
C GLN A 299 -12.63 15.72 17.28
N PRO A 300 -13.06 16.30 18.40
CA PRO A 300 -12.32 17.35 19.07
C PRO A 300 -11.02 16.74 19.64
N LEU A 301 -9.96 17.53 19.61
CA LEU A 301 -8.64 17.16 20.14
C LEU A 301 -8.04 18.39 20.79
N ALA A 302 -7.69 18.29 22.06
CA ALA A 302 -6.92 19.28 22.81
C ALA A 302 -5.50 18.76 23.04
N LEU A 303 -4.51 19.56 22.68
CA LEU A 303 -3.10 19.21 22.76
C LEU A 303 -2.36 20.30 23.54
N PRO A 304 -1.37 19.97 24.37
CA PRO A 304 -0.54 20.98 25.02
C PRO A 304 0.32 21.72 23.99
N LEU A 305 0.42 23.03 24.06
CA LEU A 305 1.33 23.83 23.24
C LEU A 305 2.72 23.78 23.87
N THR A 306 3.63 23.00 23.29
CA THR A 306 5.02 22.94 23.78
C THR A 306 5.78 24.23 23.46
N ASP A 307 6.81 24.54 24.24
CA ASP A 307 7.59 25.77 24.07
C ASP A 307 8.21 25.89 22.67
N GLU A 308 8.73 24.78 22.15
CA GLU A 308 9.36 24.76 20.84
C GLU A 308 8.34 25.01 19.71
N VAL A 309 7.16 24.43 19.82
CA VAL A 309 6.09 24.62 18.83
C VAL A 309 5.52 26.03 18.94
N GLY A 310 5.29 26.52 20.15
CA GLY A 310 4.83 27.88 20.42
C GLY A 310 5.79 28.90 19.84
N ALA A 311 7.08 28.79 20.13
CA ALA A 311 8.12 29.67 19.59
C ALA A 311 8.18 29.64 18.05
N ALA A 312 8.13 28.45 17.45
CA ALA A 312 8.18 28.32 15.99
C ALA A 312 6.95 28.95 15.29
N VAL A 313 5.77 28.78 15.88
CA VAL A 313 4.54 29.41 15.35
C VAL A 313 4.56 30.92 15.55
N ALA A 314 4.95 31.42 16.71
CA ALA A 314 5.06 32.84 16.99
C ALA A 314 6.07 33.52 16.04
N ASP A 315 7.24 32.91 15.84
CA ASP A 315 8.27 33.38 14.91
C ASP A 315 7.74 33.51 13.47
N TYR A 316 6.99 32.49 13.01
CA TYR A 316 6.33 32.56 11.71
C TYR A 316 5.26 33.67 11.65
N LEU A 317 4.39 33.76 12.67
CA LEU A 317 3.31 34.74 12.71
C LEU A 317 3.84 36.18 12.69
N GLN A 318 4.89 36.45 13.47
CA GLN A 318 5.45 37.79 13.64
C GLN A 318 6.33 38.22 12.45
N ARG A 319 7.11 37.29 11.88
CA ARG A 319 8.18 37.63 10.94
C ARG A 319 7.90 37.27 9.49
N ALA A 320 6.97 36.36 9.25
CA ALA A 320 6.86 35.74 7.92
C ALA A 320 5.42 35.56 7.39
N ARG A 321 4.43 35.58 8.26
CA ARG A 321 3.04 35.39 7.83
C ARG A 321 2.54 36.65 7.12
N PRO A 322 2.04 36.53 5.87
CA PRO A 322 1.44 37.66 5.17
C PRO A 322 0.23 38.24 5.92
N THR A 323 0.09 39.55 5.91
CA THR A 323 -1.09 40.25 6.42
C THR A 323 -2.29 39.96 5.50
N THR A 324 -3.36 39.42 6.04
CA THR A 324 -4.55 39.03 5.27
C THR A 324 -5.71 38.70 6.22
N ASP A 325 -6.96 38.76 5.74
CA ASP A 325 -8.15 38.37 6.47
C ASP A 325 -8.28 36.83 6.65
N CYS A 326 -7.44 36.08 5.99
CA CYS A 326 -7.44 34.61 6.07
C CYS A 326 -7.05 34.17 7.48
N ARG A 327 -7.98 33.52 8.21
CA ARG A 327 -7.78 33.12 9.61
C ARG A 327 -6.84 31.91 9.78
N GLN A 328 -6.55 31.15 8.72
CA GLN A 328 -5.64 30.01 8.81
C GLN A 328 -4.22 30.47 9.14
N ILE A 329 -3.55 29.71 10.01
CA ILE A 329 -2.16 30.04 10.42
C ILE A 329 -1.23 29.92 9.21
N PHE A 330 -1.24 28.79 8.50
CA PHE A 330 -0.27 28.51 7.45
C PHE A 330 -0.82 28.89 6.06
N LEU A 331 -0.19 29.89 5.48
CA LEU A 331 -0.57 30.46 4.21
C LEU A 331 0.43 30.13 3.09
N ARG A 332 -0.02 30.30 1.86
CA ARG A 332 0.87 30.29 0.69
C ARG A 332 1.77 31.53 0.74
N CYS A 333 3.05 31.37 0.40
CA CYS A 333 3.98 32.50 0.28
C CYS A 333 3.96 33.12 -1.13
N GLN A 334 3.11 32.63 -2.00
CA GLN A 334 2.93 33.15 -3.36
C GLN A 334 1.45 33.49 -3.58
N ALA A 335 1.24 34.60 -4.25
CA ALA A 335 -0.10 35.06 -4.59
C ALA A 335 -0.87 34.03 -5.47
N PRO A 336 -2.17 33.99 -5.35
CA PRO A 336 -2.98 34.67 -4.35
C PRO A 336 -2.74 34.10 -2.95
N ILE A 337 -2.57 35.01 -1.97
CA ILE A 337 -2.40 34.60 -0.57
C ILE A 337 -3.67 33.92 -0.10
N ALA A 338 -3.54 32.68 0.32
CA ALA A 338 -4.63 31.83 0.77
C ALA A 338 -4.06 30.72 1.65
N ARG A 339 -4.93 29.93 2.25
CA ARG A 339 -4.59 28.74 3.00
C ARG A 339 -3.62 27.84 2.24
N LEU A 340 -2.63 27.27 2.93
CA LEU A 340 -1.72 26.28 2.37
C LEU A 340 -2.50 25.02 1.94
N SER A 341 -2.45 24.71 0.65
CA SER A 341 -3.16 23.55 0.08
C SER A 341 -2.53 22.21 0.46
N LEU A 342 -3.29 21.12 0.38
CA LEU A 342 -2.75 19.77 0.65
C LEU A 342 -1.56 19.38 -0.27
N PRO A 343 -1.56 19.70 -1.58
CA PRO A 343 -0.36 19.57 -2.40
C PRO A 343 0.80 20.44 -1.92
N GLY A 344 0.51 21.67 -1.47
CA GLY A 344 1.50 22.57 -0.86
C GLY A 344 2.14 21.96 0.38
N MET A 345 1.33 21.39 1.28
CA MET A 345 1.78 20.62 2.44
C MET A 345 2.70 19.45 2.05
N ALA A 346 2.31 18.66 1.05
CA ALA A 346 3.16 17.55 0.59
C ALA A 346 4.51 18.02 0.06
N ASN A 347 4.56 19.20 -0.59
CA ASN A 347 5.79 19.80 -1.11
C ASN A 347 6.69 20.36 0.00
N THR A 348 6.14 20.77 1.14
CA THR A 348 6.89 21.32 2.27
C THR A 348 7.98 20.34 2.75
N LEU A 349 7.62 19.10 3.08
CA LEU A 349 8.57 18.11 3.55
C LEU A 349 9.58 17.70 2.47
N ARG A 350 9.15 17.63 1.20
CA ARG A 350 10.05 17.32 0.07
C ARG A 350 11.08 18.42 -0.12
N ARG A 351 10.67 19.68 -0.09
CA ARG A 351 11.57 20.83 -0.19
C ARG A 351 12.55 20.87 0.97
N ALA A 352 12.06 20.73 2.20
CA ALA A 352 12.91 20.66 3.39
C ALA A 352 13.97 19.56 3.28
N SER A 353 13.62 18.37 2.78
CA SER A 353 14.58 17.29 2.52
C SER A 353 15.63 17.67 1.49
N GLN A 354 15.23 18.33 0.40
CA GLN A 354 16.14 18.75 -0.66
C GLN A 354 17.10 19.87 -0.21
N THR A 355 16.59 20.89 0.48
CA THR A 355 17.39 22.06 0.91
C THR A 355 18.33 21.74 2.07
N SER A 356 17.93 20.84 2.97
CA SER A 356 18.77 20.42 4.12
C SER A 356 19.83 19.38 3.75
N GLY A 357 19.77 18.79 2.57
CA GLY A 357 20.62 17.65 2.17
C GLY A 357 20.33 16.34 2.92
N VAL A 358 19.22 16.25 3.65
CA VAL A 358 18.81 15.04 4.37
C VAL A 358 17.85 14.24 3.49
N ALA A 359 18.34 13.14 2.92
CA ALA A 359 17.53 12.26 2.05
C ALA A 359 16.52 11.45 2.87
N LEU A 360 15.25 11.83 2.82
CA LEU A 360 14.17 11.06 3.44
C LEU A 360 13.66 9.98 2.49
N LYS A 361 13.66 8.72 2.95
CA LYS A 361 13.08 7.58 2.18
C LYS A 361 11.56 7.72 1.94
N ALA A 362 10.87 8.56 2.72
CA ALA A 362 9.45 8.83 2.59
C ALA A 362 9.19 10.33 2.83
N ALA A 363 8.58 11.01 1.87
CA ALA A 363 8.41 12.47 1.85
C ALA A 363 6.94 12.94 2.02
N GLY A 364 6.15 12.24 2.82
CA GLY A 364 4.75 12.62 3.07
C GLY A 364 4.45 12.84 4.55
N PHE A 365 3.57 13.76 4.91
CA PHE A 365 3.18 14.04 6.30
C PHE A 365 2.75 12.81 7.09
N ARG A 366 2.23 11.79 6.40
CA ARG A 366 1.85 10.54 7.04
C ARG A 366 3.04 9.81 7.65
N CYS A 367 4.25 9.96 7.10
CA CYS A 367 5.44 9.32 7.66
C CYS A 367 5.83 9.94 9.01
N LEU A 368 5.63 11.25 9.22
CA LEU A 368 5.90 11.92 10.50
C LEU A 368 5.02 11.34 11.62
N ARG A 369 3.72 11.17 11.33
CA ARG A 369 2.77 10.53 12.25
C ARG A 369 3.17 9.08 12.58
N HIS A 370 3.69 8.35 11.59
CA HIS A 370 4.18 6.99 11.81
C HIS A 370 5.45 6.98 12.67
N SER A 371 6.35 7.96 12.46
CA SER A 371 7.58 8.12 13.25
C SER A 371 7.27 8.40 14.72
N LEU A 372 6.36 9.34 14.98
CA LEU A 372 5.91 9.65 16.34
C LEU A 372 5.27 8.42 17.01
N ALA A 373 4.36 7.73 16.32
CA ALA A 373 3.72 6.54 16.87
C ALA A 373 4.72 5.46 17.31
N ILE A 374 5.75 5.23 16.48
CA ILE A 374 6.79 4.25 16.78
C ILE A 374 7.64 4.72 17.96
N ARG A 375 7.98 6.00 18.01
CA ARG A 375 8.75 6.57 19.13
C ARG A 375 7.99 6.40 20.44
N LEU A 376 6.72 6.77 20.48
CA LEU A 376 5.88 6.61 21.67
C LEU A 376 5.76 5.13 22.09
N LEU A 377 5.59 4.21 21.12
CA LEU A 377 5.57 2.77 21.39
C LEU A 377 6.91 2.26 21.98
N ARG A 378 8.04 2.74 21.45
CA ARG A 378 9.38 2.39 21.96
C ARG A 378 9.59 2.92 23.37
N GLN A 379 9.01 4.07 23.71
CA GLN A 379 9.02 4.66 25.05
C GLN A 379 8.02 4.01 26.02
N GLY A 380 7.26 3.00 25.58
CA GLY A 380 6.34 2.26 26.45
C GLY A 380 4.90 2.78 26.47
N ALA A 381 4.57 3.84 25.71
CA ALA A 381 3.19 4.33 25.64
C ALA A 381 2.22 3.24 25.17
N SER A 382 1.03 3.20 25.77
CA SER A 382 0.00 2.24 25.41
C SER A 382 -0.62 2.59 24.03
N ILE A 383 -1.22 1.58 23.37
CA ILE A 383 -1.93 1.79 22.11
C ILE A 383 -3.09 2.76 22.30
N LYS A 384 -3.71 2.76 23.49
CA LYS A 384 -4.81 3.64 23.81
C LYS A 384 -4.31 5.09 23.87
N ASP A 385 -3.25 5.37 24.61
CA ASP A 385 -2.69 6.72 24.75
C ASP A 385 -2.29 7.30 23.37
N ILE A 386 -1.63 6.48 22.54
CA ILE A 386 -1.30 6.87 21.16
C ILE A 386 -2.57 7.11 20.33
N GLY A 387 -3.60 6.30 20.53
CA GLY A 387 -4.90 6.46 19.89
C GLY A 387 -5.57 7.78 20.27
N ASP A 388 -5.51 8.13 21.55
CA ASP A 388 -6.09 9.35 22.12
C ASP A 388 -5.33 10.59 21.62
N ILE A 389 -3.99 10.60 21.67
CA ILE A 389 -3.15 11.68 21.09
C ILE A 389 -3.45 11.89 19.62
N PHE A 390 -3.72 10.82 18.88
CA PHE A 390 -4.00 10.91 17.45
C PHE A 390 -5.47 11.15 17.11
N GLY A 391 -6.37 11.14 18.07
CA GLY A 391 -7.81 11.24 17.85
C GLY A 391 -8.35 10.08 16.99
N HIS A 392 -7.95 8.85 17.29
CA HIS A 392 -8.45 7.66 16.62
C HIS A 392 -9.78 7.20 17.25
N ARG A 393 -10.81 6.98 16.41
CA ARG A 393 -12.10 6.39 16.87
C ARG A 393 -12.01 4.93 17.29
N SER A 394 -10.97 4.23 16.85
CA SER A 394 -10.80 2.79 17.11
C SER A 394 -9.33 2.48 17.32
N THR A 395 -9.04 1.67 18.33
CA THR A 395 -7.72 1.12 18.63
C THR A 395 -7.14 0.31 17.46
N LEU A 396 -7.99 -0.27 16.60
CA LEU A 396 -7.57 -0.96 15.37
C LEU A 396 -6.81 -0.02 14.43
N SER A 397 -7.13 1.28 14.42
CA SER A 397 -6.40 2.27 13.62
C SER A 397 -4.99 2.51 14.14
N THR A 398 -4.78 2.36 15.46
CA THR A 398 -3.48 2.50 16.12
C THR A 398 -2.69 1.19 16.09
N ALA A 399 -3.37 0.05 16.08
CA ALA A 399 -2.74 -1.28 16.06
C ALA A 399 -1.83 -1.53 14.85
N ILE A 400 -1.97 -0.74 13.78
CA ILE A 400 -1.07 -0.80 12.63
C ILE A 400 0.40 -0.52 13.02
N TYR A 401 0.63 0.30 14.04
CA TYR A 401 1.97 0.67 14.51
C TYR A 401 2.65 -0.46 15.29
N LEU A 402 1.89 -1.35 15.94
CA LEU A 402 2.45 -2.54 16.58
C LEU A 402 3.25 -3.40 15.61
N ARG A 403 2.96 -3.33 14.33
CA ARG A 403 3.69 -4.08 13.30
C ARG A 403 5.12 -3.61 13.10
N LEU A 404 5.44 -2.44 13.61
CA LEU A 404 6.74 -1.79 13.50
C LEU A 404 7.55 -1.88 14.81
N LYS A 405 6.94 -2.36 15.89
CA LYS A 405 7.65 -2.63 17.16
C LYS A 405 8.38 -3.96 17.04
N VAL A 406 9.58 -3.89 16.51
CA VAL A 406 10.42 -5.06 16.21
C VAL A 406 10.96 -5.71 17.48
N GLU A 407 11.19 -4.92 18.52
CA GLU A 407 11.74 -5.36 19.81
C GLU A 407 10.88 -6.44 20.46
N ASP A 408 9.55 -6.31 20.41
CA ASP A 408 8.62 -7.33 20.93
C ASP A 408 8.69 -8.67 20.17
N LEU A 409 9.26 -8.66 18.96
CA LEU A 409 9.38 -9.83 18.11
C LEU A 409 10.75 -10.50 18.19
N ARG A 410 11.80 -9.81 18.72
CA ARG A 410 13.14 -10.38 18.84
C ARG A 410 13.17 -11.68 19.68
N PRO A 411 12.43 -11.78 20.82
CA PRO A 411 12.41 -13.01 21.61
C PRO A 411 11.77 -14.22 20.90
N VAL A 412 11.07 -13.99 19.80
CA VAL A 412 10.44 -15.07 19.00
C VAL A 412 11.44 -15.71 18.05
N ALA A 413 12.50 -14.98 17.63
CA ALA A 413 13.53 -15.48 16.73
C ALA A 413 14.35 -16.59 17.41
N LEU A 414 14.52 -17.72 16.73
CA LEU A 414 15.33 -18.80 17.24
C LEU A 414 16.83 -18.58 16.93
N PRO A 415 17.74 -18.95 17.84
CA PRO A 415 19.16 -19.00 17.53
C PRO A 415 19.48 -20.13 16.56
N VAL A 416 20.67 -20.09 16.00
CA VAL A 416 21.20 -21.21 15.21
C VAL A 416 21.39 -22.41 16.14
N PRO A 417 20.92 -23.61 15.77
CA PRO A 417 21.12 -24.83 16.53
C PRO A 417 22.59 -25.13 16.78
N ASN A 418 22.92 -25.60 17.99
CA ASN A 418 24.30 -25.94 18.36
C ASN A 418 24.80 -27.13 17.54
N GLN A 419 25.94 -26.96 16.88
CA GLN A 419 26.53 -27.97 15.97
C GLN A 419 27.59 -28.82 16.65
N ASN A 420 28.03 -28.48 17.86
CA ASN A 420 29.12 -29.15 18.56
C ASN A 420 28.79 -30.57 19.07
N GLN A 421 27.52 -30.99 18.98
CA GLN A 421 27.03 -32.29 19.42
C GLN A 421 26.77 -33.28 18.26
N THR A 422 27.12 -32.92 17.03
CA THR A 422 26.89 -33.81 15.88
C THR A 422 28.12 -34.66 15.63
N GLU A 423 27.97 -35.99 15.72
CA GLU A 423 28.99 -36.94 15.24
C GLU A 423 29.37 -36.65 13.79
N ALA A 424 30.65 -36.88 13.45
CA ALA A 424 31.16 -36.67 12.11
C ALA A 424 30.32 -37.43 11.06
N LEU A 425 29.62 -36.70 10.21
CA LEU A 425 28.82 -37.29 9.13
C LEU A 425 29.76 -37.97 8.12
N ARG A 426 29.70 -39.30 8.00
CA ARG A 426 30.30 -40.01 6.88
C ARG A 426 29.64 -39.53 5.58
N PRO A 427 30.43 -39.24 4.51
CA PRO A 427 29.83 -38.94 3.23
C PRO A 427 28.96 -40.11 2.77
N PRO A 428 27.73 -39.89 2.30
CA PRO A 428 26.92 -40.98 1.80
C PRO A 428 27.55 -41.63 0.59
N PRO A 429 27.28 -42.90 0.35
CA PRO A 429 27.67 -43.56 -0.90
C PRO A 429 27.05 -42.74 -2.07
N VAL A 430 27.85 -42.59 -3.12
CA VAL A 430 27.41 -41.88 -4.35
C VAL A 430 26.13 -42.54 -4.85
N PRO A 431 25.00 -41.85 -4.99
CA PRO A 431 23.79 -42.46 -5.48
C PRO A 431 23.99 -42.98 -6.88
N ASP A 432 23.57 -44.22 -7.12
CA ASP A 432 23.51 -44.82 -8.44
C ASP A 432 22.77 -43.88 -9.42
N PRO A 433 23.39 -43.50 -10.54
CA PRO A 433 22.76 -42.62 -11.55
C PRO A 433 21.47 -43.20 -12.13
N SER A 434 21.22 -44.51 -11.98
CA SER A 434 20.03 -45.20 -12.49
C SER A 434 18.77 -44.89 -11.72
N THR A 435 18.81 -44.38 -10.50
CA THR A 435 17.64 -43.90 -9.75
C THR A 435 17.22 -42.47 -10.09
N ARG A 436 17.16 -42.16 -11.37
CA ARG A 436 16.44 -40.98 -11.84
C ARG A 436 14.95 -41.18 -11.62
N TRP A 437 14.44 -40.71 -10.48
CA TRP A 437 13.02 -40.45 -10.36
C TRP A 437 12.62 -39.47 -11.47
N ARG A 438 12.09 -40.01 -12.56
CA ARG A 438 11.36 -39.21 -13.53
C ARG A 438 10.23 -38.57 -12.74
N SER A 439 10.40 -37.34 -12.29
CA SER A 439 9.28 -36.49 -11.94
C SER A 439 8.44 -36.43 -13.21
N GLY A 440 7.28 -37.06 -13.17
CA GLY A 440 6.25 -36.96 -14.21
C GLY A 440 5.67 -35.56 -14.25
N ALA A 441 6.51 -34.54 -14.31
CA ALA A 441 6.13 -33.23 -14.74
C ALA A 441 5.93 -33.32 -16.25
N ARG A 442 4.73 -33.73 -16.66
CA ARG A 442 4.24 -33.38 -17.99
C ARG A 442 4.41 -31.88 -18.11
N THR A 443 5.47 -31.47 -18.80
CA THR A 443 5.65 -30.11 -19.28
C THR A 443 4.42 -29.81 -20.11
N ALA A 444 3.56 -28.91 -19.61
CA ALA A 444 2.55 -28.31 -20.47
C ALA A 444 3.29 -27.75 -21.69
N PRO A 445 2.79 -27.93 -22.92
CA PRO A 445 3.42 -27.36 -24.09
C PRO A 445 3.65 -25.88 -23.88
N PRO A 446 4.82 -25.33 -24.26
CA PRO A 446 5.22 -23.95 -23.98
C PRO A 446 4.27 -22.90 -24.57
N ASP A 447 3.58 -23.21 -25.64
CA ASP A 447 2.62 -22.32 -26.27
C ASP A 447 1.18 -22.85 -26.12
N TRP A 448 0.46 -22.20 -25.23
CA TRP A 448 -0.94 -22.51 -25.04
C TRP A 448 -1.79 -21.88 -26.15
N ALA A 449 -1.97 -22.60 -27.21
CA ALA A 449 -3.08 -22.38 -28.12
C ALA A 449 -4.32 -23.06 -27.52
N CYS A 450 -5.13 -22.35 -26.73
CA CYS A 450 -6.50 -22.79 -26.46
C CYS A 450 -7.21 -22.99 -27.79
N CYS A 451 -7.83 -24.16 -27.98
CA CYS A 451 -8.42 -24.53 -29.27
C CYS A 451 -9.94 -24.77 -29.16
N SER A 452 -10.49 -24.92 -27.95
CA SER A 452 -11.91 -25.16 -27.76
C SER A 452 -12.73 -23.85 -27.75
N PHE A 453 -14.06 -23.99 -27.77
CA PHE A 453 -15.00 -22.87 -27.58
C PHE A 453 -14.81 -22.16 -26.23
N LEU A 454 -14.15 -22.78 -25.23
CA LEU A 454 -13.86 -22.20 -23.94
C LEU A 454 -12.69 -21.20 -23.97
N LYS A 455 -11.90 -21.14 -25.05
CA LYS A 455 -10.71 -20.25 -25.20
C LYS A 455 -10.98 -18.82 -24.76
N LYS A 456 -11.93 -18.16 -25.42
CA LYS A 456 -12.26 -16.76 -25.14
C LYS A 456 -12.88 -16.59 -23.75
N PRO A 457 -13.88 -17.38 -23.30
CA PRO A 457 -14.41 -17.31 -21.95
C PRO A 457 -13.36 -17.48 -20.86
N ILE A 458 -12.44 -18.44 -20.99
CA ILE A 458 -11.36 -18.67 -20.01
C ILE A 458 -10.40 -17.47 -20.00
N ALA A 459 -9.97 -16.98 -21.16
CA ALA A 459 -9.08 -15.83 -21.26
C ALA A 459 -9.70 -14.58 -20.63
N ASP A 460 -10.96 -14.29 -20.92
CA ASP A 460 -11.70 -13.17 -20.36
C ASP A 460 -11.87 -13.30 -18.83
N TYR A 461 -12.19 -14.49 -18.34
CA TYR A 461 -12.30 -14.76 -16.91
C TYR A 461 -10.96 -14.58 -16.19
N LEU A 462 -9.88 -15.13 -16.73
CA LEU A 462 -8.53 -14.97 -16.14
C LEU A 462 -8.10 -13.50 -16.17
N ALA A 463 -8.36 -12.80 -17.26
CA ALA A 463 -8.01 -11.40 -17.41
C ALA A 463 -8.73 -10.51 -16.37
N ILE A 464 -10.04 -10.68 -16.17
CA ILE A 464 -10.78 -9.90 -15.16
C ILE A 464 -10.36 -10.28 -13.74
N GLN A 465 -10.14 -11.55 -13.43
CA GLN A 465 -9.70 -11.96 -12.10
C GLN A 465 -8.31 -11.42 -11.76
N ARG A 466 -7.42 -11.34 -12.75
CA ARG A 466 -6.10 -10.70 -12.60
C ARG A 466 -6.20 -9.19 -12.45
N ALA A 467 -7.06 -8.55 -13.22
CA ALA A 467 -7.35 -7.12 -13.07
C ALA A 467 -7.87 -6.77 -11.67
N LEU A 468 -8.62 -7.67 -11.04
CA LEU A 468 -9.10 -7.58 -9.67
C LEU A 468 -8.06 -8.00 -8.61
N GLY A 469 -6.78 -8.14 -8.98
CA GLY A 469 -5.65 -8.35 -8.09
C GLY A 469 -5.40 -9.81 -7.67
N ARG A 470 -5.97 -10.81 -8.35
CA ARG A 470 -5.74 -12.23 -8.07
C ARG A 470 -4.63 -12.79 -8.97
N LYS A 471 -3.76 -13.66 -8.45
CA LYS A 471 -2.66 -14.25 -9.25
C LYS A 471 -3.11 -15.34 -10.22
N TYR A 472 -4.07 -16.14 -9.84
CA TYR A 472 -4.76 -17.20 -10.62
C TYR A 472 -3.87 -18.16 -11.41
N LYS A 473 -2.62 -18.45 -10.95
CA LYS A 473 -1.71 -19.39 -11.61
C LYS A 473 -2.19 -20.85 -11.56
N PRO A 474 -2.62 -21.41 -10.37
CA PRO A 474 -3.16 -22.77 -10.33
C PRO A 474 -4.46 -22.93 -11.13
N GLN A 475 -5.29 -21.89 -11.16
CA GLN A 475 -6.54 -21.88 -11.92
C GLN A 475 -6.25 -21.92 -13.42
N GLU A 476 -5.31 -21.12 -13.90
CA GLU A 476 -4.87 -21.15 -15.29
C GLU A 476 -4.40 -22.53 -15.72
N TYR A 477 -3.57 -23.18 -14.90
CA TYR A 477 -3.13 -24.54 -15.16
C TYR A 477 -4.32 -25.53 -15.27
N THR A 478 -5.30 -25.38 -14.38
CA THR A 478 -6.51 -26.22 -14.39
C THR A 478 -7.33 -25.98 -15.66
N PHE A 479 -7.50 -24.72 -16.04
CA PHE A 479 -8.27 -24.37 -17.25
C PHE A 479 -7.59 -24.79 -18.53
N ARG A 480 -6.24 -24.77 -18.59
CA ARG A 480 -5.50 -25.35 -19.71
C ARG A 480 -5.79 -26.84 -19.87
N GLY A 481 -5.77 -27.58 -18.76
CA GLY A 481 -6.09 -29.01 -18.77
C GLY A 481 -7.54 -29.28 -19.16
N LEU A 482 -8.48 -28.45 -18.73
CA LEU A 482 -9.89 -28.54 -19.15
C LEU A 482 -10.06 -28.24 -20.65
N ASP A 483 -9.44 -27.20 -21.15
CA ASP A 483 -9.53 -26.80 -22.57
C ASP A 483 -8.92 -27.87 -23.48
N PHE A 484 -7.78 -28.44 -23.07
CA PHE A 484 -7.15 -29.54 -23.80
C PHE A 484 -8.05 -30.77 -23.85
N PHE A 485 -8.68 -31.14 -22.73
CA PHE A 485 -9.67 -32.22 -22.65
C PHE A 485 -10.85 -31.98 -23.58
N VAL A 486 -11.44 -30.79 -23.53
CA VAL A 486 -12.61 -30.43 -24.36
C VAL A 486 -12.22 -30.42 -25.85
N THR A 487 -11.05 -29.95 -26.21
CA THR A 487 -10.58 -29.97 -27.60
C THR A 487 -10.43 -31.37 -28.15
N GLY A 488 -9.90 -32.31 -27.33
CA GLY A 488 -9.65 -33.69 -27.75
C GLY A 488 -10.91 -34.55 -27.83
N HIS A 489 -11.84 -34.39 -26.87
CA HIS A 489 -13.02 -35.27 -26.76
C HIS A 489 -14.29 -34.68 -27.37
N TYR A 490 -14.38 -33.34 -27.46
CA TYR A 490 -15.59 -32.63 -27.86
C TYR A 490 -15.35 -31.48 -28.86
N PRO A 491 -14.67 -31.75 -29.99
CA PRO A 491 -14.21 -30.66 -30.89
C PRO A 491 -15.37 -29.88 -31.56
N LYS A 492 -16.53 -30.49 -31.71
CA LYS A 492 -17.70 -29.88 -32.38
C LYS A 492 -18.71 -29.25 -31.43
N VAL A 493 -18.55 -29.40 -30.12
CA VAL A 493 -19.50 -28.90 -29.12
C VAL A 493 -19.25 -27.42 -28.85
N LYS A 494 -20.32 -26.63 -28.65
CA LYS A 494 -20.27 -25.18 -28.39
C LYS A 494 -20.69 -24.79 -26.96
N THR A 495 -21.17 -25.76 -26.16
CA THR A 495 -21.64 -25.51 -24.79
C THR A 495 -21.02 -26.51 -23.82
N PHE A 496 -20.67 -26.06 -22.63
CA PHE A 496 -20.11 -26.92 -21.59
C PHE A 496 -21.24 -27.61 -20.80
N THR A 497 -21.25 -28.95 -20.80
CA THR A 497 -22.34 -29.74 -20.24
C THR A 497 -21.94 -30.49 -18.96
N ALA A 498 -22.95 -31.04 -18.26
CA ALA A 498 -22.76 -31.87 -17.09
C ALA A 498 -21.97 -33.16 -17.40
N ALA A 499 -22.21 -33.78 -18.54
CA ALA A 499 -21.48 -34.98 -18.98
C ALA A 499 -19.99 -34.68 -19.21
N MET A 500 -19.66 -33.61 -19.91
CA MET A 500 -18.27 -33.18 -20.13
C MET A 500 -17.53 -32.92 -18.82
N PHE A 501 -18.21 -32.27 -17.85
CA PHE A 501 -17.62 -32.05 -16.54
C PHE A 501 -17.40 -33.35 -15.79
N ALA A 502 -18.34 -34.28 -15.82
CA ALA A 502 -18.24 -35.57 -15.12
C ALA A 502 -17.06 -36.41 -15.66
N GLU A 503 -16.92 -36.49 -16.99
CA GLU A 503 -15.83 -37.22 -17.65
C GLU A 503 -14.46 -36.57 -17.37
N TRP A 504 -14.35 -35.24 -17.47
CA TRP A 504 -13.14 -34.53 -17.08
C TRP A 504 -12.77 -34.75 -15.61
N ALA A 505 -13.77 -34.73 -14.71
CA ALA A 505 -13.57 -34.95 -13.28
C ALA A 505 -13.14 -36.39 -12.97
N ALA A 506 -13.68 -37.38 -13.70
CA ALA A 506 -13.26 -38.77 -13.60
C ALA A 506 -11.77 -38.94 -13.94
N GLY A 507 -11.24 -38.18 -14.92
CA GLY A 507 -9.82 -38.18 -15.25
C GLY A 507 -8.89 -37.62 -14.15
N LEU A 508 -9.44 -37.03 -13.09
CA LEU A 508 -8.66 -36.51 -11.95
C LEU A 508 -8.33 -37.59 -10.89
N HIS A 509 -8.69 -38.84 -11.07
CA HIS A 509 -8.43 -39.94 -10.12
C HIS A 509 -6.94 -40.19 -9.83
N THR A 510 -6.05 -39.78 -10.74
CA THR A 510 -4.58 -39.92 -10.59
C THR A 510 -3.96 -38.94 -9.60
N ILE A 511 -4.72 -37.94 -9.10
CA ILE A 511 -4.25 -36.93 -8.15
C ILE A 511 -4.99 -37.05 -6.82
N SER A 512 -4.42 -36.45 -5.76
CA SER A 512 -5.06 -36.51 -4.43
C SER A 512 -6.48 -35.94 -4.44
N PRO A 513 -7.44 -36.51 -3.68
CA PRO A 513 -8.82 -36.02 -3.59
C PRO A 513 -8.93 -34.53 -3.26
N THR A 514 -8.07 -34.04 -2.37
CA THR A 514 -8.00 -32.61 -2.03
C THR A 514 -7.60 -31.74 -3.24
N THR A 515 -6.67 -32.19 -4.07
CA THR A 515 -6.26 -31.48 -5.30
C THR A 515 -7.34 -31.57 -6.37
N ALA A 516 -7.96 -32.73 -6.54
CA ALA A 516 -9.09 -32.91 -7.45
C ALA A 516 -10.26 -31.99 -7.08
N ARG A 517 -10.65 -31.97 -5.81
CA ARG A 517 -11.67 -31.06 -5.29
C ARG A 517 -11.32 -29.58 -5.58
N ALA A 518 -10.08 -29.16 -5.34
CA ALA A 518 -9.65 -27.79 -5.61
C ALA A 518 -9.78 -27.42 -7.10
N ARG A 519 -9.40 -28.32 -8.02
CA ARG A 519 -9.55 -28.12 -9.48
C ARG A 519 -11.02 -28.05 -9.89
N MET A 520 -11.86 -28.92 -9.37
CA MET A 520 -13.32 -28.91 -9.62
C MET A 520 -13.96 -27.60 -9.11
N LEU A 521 -13.52 -27.10 -7.93
CA LEU A 521 -13.96 -25.80 -7.40
C LEU A 521 -13.54 -24.63 -8.30
N TYR A 522 -12.38 -24.69 -8.96
CA TYR A 522 -11.97 -23.65 -9.91
C TYR A 522 -12.88 -23.64 -11.13
N VAL A 523 -13.18 -24.81 -11.68
CA VAL A 523 -14.10 -24.94 -12.82
C VAL A 523 -15.51 -24.48 -12.43
N ARG A 524 -16.01 -24.88 -11.27
CA ARG A 524 -17.32 -24.41 -10.79
C ARG A 524 -17.40 -22.89 -10.67
N LYS A 525 -16.36 -22.23 -10.12
CA LYS A 525 -16.33 -20.77 -10.04
C LYS A 525 -16.33 -20.10 -11.42
N PHE A 526 -15.68 -20.72 -12.38
CA PHE A 526 -15.73 -20.28 -13.77
C PHE A 526 -17.13 -20.44 -14.38
N CYS A 527 -17.79 -21.58 -14.18
CA CYS A 527 -19.18 -21.80 -14.61
C CYS A 527 -20.17 -20.81 -13.95
N CYS A 528 -20.03 -20.54 -12.65
CA CYS A 528 -20.80 -19.49 -11.98
C CYS A 528 -20.56 -18.09 -12.58
N HIS A 529 -19.36 -17.81 -13.07
CA HIS A 529 -19.09 -16.57 -13.76
C HIS A 529 -19.76 -16.52 -15.12
N LEU A 530 -19.73 -17.61 -15.88
CA LEU A 530 -20.40 -17.72 -17.19
C LEU A 530 -21.91 -17.56 -17.04
N ALA A 531 -22.53 -18.16 -16.01
CA ALA A 531 -23.96 -18.09 -15.74
C ALA A 531 -24.48 -16.66 -15.50
N ARG A 532 -23.61 -15.71 -15.15
CA ARG A 532 -23.99 -14.29 -15.05
C ARG A 532 -24.34 -13.67 -16.41
N SER A 533 -23.72 -14.16 -17.48
CA SER A 533 -23.98 -13.70 -18.85
C SER A 533 -24.87 -14.68 -19.64
N TYR A 534 -24.81 -15.95 -19.28
CA TYR A 534 -25.55 -17.04 -19.90
C TYR A 534 -26.30 -17.84 -18.83
N PRO A 535 -27.56 -17.48 -18.49
CA PRO A 535 -28.30 -18.08 -17.37
C PRO A 535 -28.48 -19.60 -17.47
N THR A 536 -28.48 -20.16 -18.69
CA THR A 536 -28.57 -21.60 -18.98
C THR A 536 -27.24 -22.35 -18.85
N ALA A 537 -26.12 -21.65 -18.50
CA ALA A 537 -24.83 -22.30 -18.38
C ALA A 537 -24.83 -23.31 -17.21
N PHE A 538 -24.29 -24.50 -17.47
CA PHE A 538 -24.17 -25.55 -16.47
C PHE A 538 -23.29 -25.12 -15.29
N ILE A 539 -23.73 -25.41 -14.07
CA ILE A 539 -22.96 -25.19 -12.82
C ILE A 539 -22.80 -26.52 -12.11
N PRO A 540 -21.55 -27.01 -11.91
CA PRO A 540 -21.30 -28.26 -11.20
C PRO A 540 -21.82 -28.26 -9.75
N ASP A 541 -22.49 -29.33 -9.32
CA ASP A 541 -23.00 -29.48 -7.95
C ASP A 541 -21.88 -29.84 -6.97
N LEU A 542 -21.73 -29.04 -5.89
CA LEU A 542 -20.74 -29.23 -4.84
C LEU A 542 -20.84 -30.55 -4.11
N ARG A 543 -22.05 -31.13 -4.02
CA ARG A 543 -22.32 -32.42 -3.33
C ARG A 543 -21.61 -33.59 -4.01
N LYS A 544 -21.33 -33.48 -5.31
CA LYS A 544 -20.62 -34.49 -6.10
C LYS A 544 -19.09 -34.39 -6.04
N PHE A 545 -18.54 -33.44 -5.28
CA PHE A 545 -17.09 -33.23 -5.19
C PHE A 545 -16.50 -34.16 -4.10
N PRO A 546 -15.25 -34.65 -4.32
CA PRO A 546 -14.56 -35.44 -3.30
C PRO A 546 -14.49 -34.70 -1.96
N LYS A 547 -14.57 -35.42 -0.85
CA LYS A 547 -14.35 -34.86 0.49
C LYS A 547 -12.88 -34.47 0.64
N GLU A 548 -12.62 -33.41 1.41
CA GLU A 548 -11.24 -33.06 1.80
C GLU A 548 -10.70 -34.16 2.72
N LEU A 549 -9.47 -34.59 2.42
CA LEU A 549 -8.78 -35.49 3.35
C LEU A 549 -8.37 -34.72 4.60
N PRO A 550 -8.36 -35.37 5.77
CA PRO A 550 -7.82 -34.78 6.99
C PRO A 550 -6.40 -34.28 6.78
N HIS A 551 -6.12 -33.13 7.37
CA HIS A 551 -4.78 -32.53 7.26
C HIS A 551 -3.76 -33.45 7.96
N GLN A 552 -2.76 -33.94 7.25
CA GLN A 552 -1.69 -34.73 7.86
C GLN A 552 -0.89 -33.87 8.83
N PRO A 553 -0.60 -34.36 10.05
CA PRO A 553 0.23 -33.62 10.99
C PRO A 553 1.61 -33.33 10.39
N PRO A 554 2.25 -32.21 10.78
CA PRO A 554 3.60 -31.91 10.36
C PRO A 554 4.59 -32.86 11.04
N TYR A 555 5.70 -33.17 10.36
CA TYR A 555 6.87 -33.72 11.01
C TYR A 555 7.62 -32.58 11.74
N LEU A 556 7.81 -32.73 13.04
CA LEU A 556 8.51 -31.73 13.85
C LEU A 556 9.98 -32.15 13.98
N LEU A 557 10.83 -31.40 13.29
CA LEU A 557 12.28 -31.62 13.37
C LEU A 557 12.80 -31.18 14.76
N SER A 558 13.61 -32.03 15.36
CA SER A 558 14.35 -31.71 16.58
C SER A 558 15.49 -30.73 16.28
N GLU A 559 16.02 -30.08 17.31
CA GLU A 559 17.15 -29.17 17.19
C GLU A 559 18.40 -29.88 16.66
N SER A 560 18.66 -31.11 17.09
CA SER A 560 19.76 -31.96 16.61
C SER A 560 19.60 -32.37 15.14
N GLU A 561 18.39 -32.68 14.69
CA GLU A 561 18.14 -32.97 13.27
C GLU A 561 18.39 -31.73 12.40
N VAL A 562 17.97 -30.55 12.85
CA VAL A 562 18.26 -29.31 12.11
C VAL A 562 19.75 -29.01 12.12
N ALA A 563 20.47 -29.21 13.22
CA ALA A 563 21.92 -29.08 13.29
C ALA A 563 22.62 -29.99 12.24
N ARG A 564 22.22 -31.28 12.17
CA ARG A 564 22.72 -32.20 11.16
C ARG A 564 22.44 -31.74 9.72
N LEU A 565 21.23 -31.23 9.45
CA LEU A 565 20.86 -30.66 8.15
C LEU A 565 21.79 -29.48 7.79
N LEU A 566 22.07 -28.58 8.73
CA LEU A 566 22.95 -27.45 8.49
C LEU A 566 24.37 -27.83 8.22
N VAL A 567 24.89 -28.82 8.96
CA VAL A 567 26.24 -29.39 8.69
C VAL A 567 26.28 -30.09 7.32
N ALA A 568 25.26 -30.86 6.98
CA ALA A 568 25.19 -31.58 5.71
C ALA A 568 25.11 -30.62 4.49
N THR A 569 24.80 -29.34 4.65
CA THR A 569 24.87 -28.40 3.52
C THR A 569 26.29 -28.24 2.97
N SER A 570 27.34 -28.47 3.78
CA SER A 570 28.73 -28.42 3.35
C SER A 570 29.09 -29.50 2.32
N THR A 571 28.34 -30.62 2.27
CA THR A 571 28.50 -31.68 1.28
C THR A 571 28.04 -31.28 -0.13
N LEU A 572 27.35 -30.15 -0.26
CA LEU A 572 26.94 -29.62 -1.56
C LEU A 572 28.18 -29.05 -2.29
N ARG A 573 28.37 -29.45 -3.53
CA ARG A 573 29.54 -29.02 -4.31
C ARG A 573 29.38 -27.60 -4.82
N ALA A 574 30.32 -26.72 -4.50
CA ALA A 574 30.50 -25.46 -5.18
C ALA A 574 31.00 -25.66 -6.60
N THR A 575 30.59 -24.86 -7.54
CA THR A 575 31.07 -24.87 -8.93
C THR A 575 31.46 -23.48 -9.37
N ARG A 576 32.23 -23.33 -10.45
CA ARG A 576 32.61 -22.03 -11.01
C ARG A 576 31.38 -21.11 -11.21
N ASN A 577 30.27 -21.67 -11.66
CA ASN A 577 29.02 -20.89 -11.88
C ASN A 577 28.19 -20.70 -10.60
N LYS A 578 28.47 -21.41 -9.52
CA LYS A 578 27.76 -21.37 -8.24
C LYS A 578 28.75 -21.46 -7.07
N PRO A 579 29.63 -20.49 -6.91
CA PRO A 579 30.71 -20.58 -5.92
C PRO A 579 30.20 -20.58 -4.47
N LEU A 580 29.03 -19.99 -4.20
CA LEU A 580 28.43 -19.91 -2.88
C LEU A 580 27.29 -20.93 -2.67
N HIS A 581 27.22 -22.00 -3.47
CA HIS A 581 26.08 -22.92 -3.42
C HIS A 581 25.81 -23.50 -2.02
N PRO A 582 26.79 -24.05 -1.30
CA PRO A 582 26.62 -24.57 0.06
C PRO A 582 26.14 -23.51 1.02
N GLN A 583 26.78 -22.35 1.04
CA GLN A 583 26.47 -21.22 1.93
C GLN A 583 25.04 -20.65 1.65
N THR A 584 24.66 -20.59 0.38
CA THR A 584 23.33 -20.13 -0.03
C THR A 584 22.22 -21.07 0.47
N ILE A 585 22.43 -22.39 0.36
CA ILE A 585 21.46 -23.40 0.82
C ILE A 585 21.39 -23.39 2.36
N ARG A 586 22.56 -23.29 3.03
CA ARG A 586 22.64 -23.17 4.49
C ARG A 586 21.85 -21.96 4.99
N LEU A 587 22.10 -20.77 4.43
CA LEU A 587 21.35 -19.56 4.80
C LEU A 587 19.85 -19.73 4.56
N ALA A 588 19.46 -20.33 3.42
CA ALA A 588 18.04 -20.55 3.14
C ALA A 588 17.37 -21.46 4.18
N PHE A 589 18.04 -22.52 4.66
CA PHE A 589 17.52 -23.40 5.71
C PHE A 589 17.45 -22.69 7.07
N LEU A 590 18.47 -21.91 7.41
CA LEU A 590 18.46 -21.08 8.61
C LEU A 590 17.27 -20.11 8.62
N LEU A 591 17.03 -19.42 7.52
CA LEU A 591 15.89 -18.50 7.44
C LEU A 591 14.53 -19.22 7.52
N LEU A 592 14.43 -20.44 7.01
CA LEU A 592 13.21 -21.25 7.14
C LEU A 592 12.97 -21.72 8.57
N TYR A 593 14.02 -22.18 9.28
CA TYR A 593 13.92 -22.68 10.64
C TYR A 593 13.97 -21.59 11.69
N CYS A 594 15.03 -20.76 11.74
CA CYS A 594 15.21 -19.78 12.80
C CYS A 594 14.29 -18.56 12.70
N CYS A 595 13.83 -18.24 11.49
CA CYS A 595 12.91 -17.12 11.23
C CYS A 595 11.51 -17.57 10.82
N GLY A 596 11.25 -18.86 10.71
CA GLY A 596 9.94 -19.40 10.35
C GLY A 596 9.41 -18.88 9.01
N LEU A 597 10.26 -18.51 8.04
CA LEU A 597 9.84 -17.98 6.76
C LEU A 597 9.19 -19.07 5.89
N ARG A 598 8.31 -18.66 4.97
CA ARG A 598 7.81 -19.59 3.95
C ARG A 598 8.86 -19.77 2.84
N ARG A 599 8.94 -20.96 2.24
CA ARG A 599 9.85 -21.23 1.10
C ARG A 599 9.79 -20.11 0.04
N GLY A 600 8.60 -19.73 -0.37
CA GLY A 600 8.47 -18.68 -1.38
C GLY A 600 8.80 -17.26 -0.88
N GLU A 601 8.88 -17.02 0.41
CA GLU A 601 9.38 -15.77 0.98
C GLU A 601 10.89 -15.74 0.89
N VAL A 602 11.57 -16.81 1.35
CA VAL A 602 13.03 -16.95 1.27
C VAL A 602 13.54 -16.81 -0.17
N LEU A 603 12.92 -17.52 -1.11
CA LEU A 603 13.34 -17.51 -2.52
C LEU A 603 13.09 -16.15 -3.23
N ARG A 604 12.34 -15.24 -2.65
CA ARG A 604 12.06 -13.90 -3.21
C ARG A 604 12.72 -12.77 -2.46
N LEU A 605 13.41 -13.04 -1.35
CA LEU A 605 14.17 -12.02 -0.63
C LEU A 605 15.24 -11.41 -1.52
N ARG A 606 15.36 -10.09 -1.48
CA ARG A 606 16.39 -9.31 -2.16
C ARG A 606 17.36 -8.72 -1.14
N LEU A 607 18.51 -8.27 -1.57
CA LEU A 607 19.44 -7.56 -0.70
C LEU A 607 18.83 -6.26 -0.13
N ALA A 608 18.02 -5.56 -0.91
CA ALA A 608 17.26 -4.38 -0.46
C ALA A 608 16.24 -4.66 0.67
N ASP A 609 15.90 -5.93 0.90
CA ASP A 609 14.97 -6.32 1.97
C ASP A 609 15.66 -6.50 3.32
N ILE A 610 16.99 -6.36 3.39
CA ILE A 610 17.78 -6.50 4.61
C ILE A 610 18.06 -5.11 5.19
N ASP A 611 17.68 -4.91 6.44
CA ASP A 611 18.18 -3.82 7.25
C ASP A 611 19.37 -4.35 8.05
N THR A 612 20.58 -3.96 7.63
CA THR A 612 21.84 -4.47 8.20
C THR A 612 22.15 -3.89 9.56
N ASP A 613 21.64 -2.70 9.87
CA ASP A 613 21.89 -1.99 11.12
C ASP A 613 21.00 -2.57 12.24
N GLU A 614 19.73 -2.70 11.96
CA GLU A 614 18.75 -3.27 12.90
C GLU A 614 18.70 -4.81 12.85
N MET A 615 19.39 -5.46 11.91
CA MET A 615 19.33 -6.91 11.63
C MET A 615 17.90 -7.42 11.50
N VAL A 616 17.15 -6.81 10.60
CA VAL A 616 15.74 -7.07 10.33
C VAL A 616 15.52 -7.40 8.86
N LEU A 617 14.76 -8.45 8.59
CA LEU A 617 14.29 -8.75 7.24
C LEU A 617 12.92 -8.10 6.99
N ARG A 618 12.78 -7.42 5.86
CA ARG A 618 11.52 -6.88 5.38
C ARG A 618 10.88 -7.87 4.42
N ILE A 619 9.91 -8.62 4.88
CA ILE A 619 9.19 -9.60 4.05
C ILE A 619 8.04 -8.91 3.33
N ASN A 620 8.19 -8.73 2.03
CA ASN A 620 7.23 -8.06 1.17
C ASN A 620 6.35 -9.05 0.40
N GLN A 621 5.09 -8.67 0.13
CA GLN A 621 4.17 -9.34 -0.79
C GLN A 621 4.08 -10.88 -0.64
N THR A 622 3.79 -11.36 0.57
CA THR A 622 3.60 -12.79 0.87
C THR A 622 2.43 -13.43 0.09
N LYS A 623 2.08 -14.68 0.38
CA LYS A 623 0.93 -15.40 -0.22
C LYS A 623 -0.39 -14.59 -0.20
N PHE A 624 -0.57 -13.73 0.81
CA PHE A 624 -1.73 -12.84 0.97
C PHE A 624 -1.35 -11.36 0.84
N TYR A 625 -0.31 -11.05 0.08
CA TYR A 625 0.21 -9.68 -0.10
C TYR A 625 0.52 -8.94 1.21
N LYS A 626 0.69 -9.67 2.30
CA LYS A 626 1.08 -9.08 3.58
C LYS A 626 2.56 -8.78 3.60
N SER A 627 2.92 -7.66 4.24
CA SER A 627 4.30 -7.29 4.50
C SER A 627 4.52 -7.26 6.02
N ARG A 628 5.71 -7.70 6.47
CA ARG A 628 6.09 -7.70 7.87
C ARG A 628 7.59 -7.54 8.05
N LEU A 629 7.98 -7.13 9.25
CA LEU A 629 9.36 -7.12 9.70
C LEU A 629 9.64 -8.40 10.50
N VAL A 630 10.79 -8.99 10.26
CA VAL A 630 11.26 -10.22 10.91
C VAL A 630 12.66 -9.94 11.47
N PRO A 631 12.80 -9.65 12.77
CA PRO A 631 14.10 -9.50 13.39
C PRO A 631 14.82 -10.85 13.44
N LEU A 632 16.14 -10.79 13.28
CA LEU A 632 17.03 -11.95 13.38
C LEU A 632 17.53 -12.09 14.81
N SER A 633 17.78 -13.33 15.24
CA SER A 633 18.57 -13.57 16.45
C SER A 633 20.04 -13.20 16.19
N PRO A 634 20.84 -12.91 17.24
CA PRO A 634 22.26 -12.56 17.08
C PRO A 634 23.04 -13.58 16.23
N SER A 635 22.89 -14.87 16.52
CA SER A 635 23.59 -15.93 15.80
C SER A 635 23.18 -16.05 14.32
N VAL A 636 21.91 -15.83 13.99
CA VAL A 636 21.45 -15.79 12.57
C VAL A 636 21.92 -14.51 11.88
N ALA A 637 22.03 -13.42 12.60
CA ALA A 637 22.59 -12.18 12.08
C ALA A 637 24.07 -12.33 11.72
N ASP A 638 24.84 -13.06 12.54
CA ASP A 638 26.26 -13.35 12.27
C ASP A 638 26.44 -14.29 11.06
N GLU A 639 25.60 -15.31 10.93
CA GLU A 639 25.56 -16.17 9.74
C GLU A 639 25.24 -15.35 8.45
N LEU A 640 24.32 -14.41 8.56
CA LEU A 640 23.98 -13.52 7.44
C LEU A 640 25.15 -12.59 7.08
N ARG A 641 25.84 -12.00 8.08
CA ARG A 641 27.04 -11.17 7.85
C ARG A 641 28.14 -11.96 7.20
N THR A 642 28.39 -13.17 7.67
CA THR A 642 29.36 -14.11 7.10
C THR A 642 29.04 -14.43 5.63
N TYR A 643 27.78 -14.75 5.34
CA TYR A 643 27.34 -14.97 3.96
C TYR A 643 27.54 -13.74 3.06
N LEU A 644 27.19 -12.55 3.54
CA LEU A 644 27.37 -11.30 2.78
C LEU A 644 28.86 -10.99 2.54
N THR A 645 29.73 -11.31 3.49
CA THR A 645 31.19 -11.19 3.34
C THR A 645 31.74 -12.16 2.28
N HIS A 646 31.32 -13.42 2.29
CA HIS A 646 31.66 -14.38 1.25
C HIS A 646 31.16 -13.93 -0.12
N ARG A 647 29.96 -13.34 -0.16
CA ARG A 647 29.38 -12.82 -1.40
C ARG A 647 30.20 -11.68 -2.00
N ARG A 648 30.71 -10.76 -1.18
CA ARG A 648 31.62 -9.69 -1.61
C ARG A 648 32.94 -10.24 -2.16
N ARG A 649 33.55 -11.23 -1.48
CA ARG A 649 34.80 -11.85 -1.89
C ARG A 649 34.72 -12.61 -3.21
N THR A 650 33.57 -13.12 -3.56
CA THR A 650 33.35 -13.88 -4.80
C THR A 650 32.85 -13.04 -5.97
N ASN A 651 32.90 -11.70 -5.87
CA ASN A 651 32.39 -10.74 -6.88
C ASN A 651 30.97 -11.05 -7.37
N THR A 652 30.13 -11.56 -6.49
CA THR A 652 28.71 -11.78 -6.82
C THR A 652 27.93 -10.48 -6.71
N PRO A 653 26.82 -10.30 -7.46
CA PRO A 653 26.04 -9.05 -7.45
C PRO A 653 25.63 -8.61 -6.05
N MET A 654 25.98 -7.38 -5.68
CA MET A 654 25.70 -6.77 -4.36
C MET A 654 24.75 -5.58 -4.45
N GLU A 655 24.26 -5.22 -5.64
CA GLU A 655 23.23 -4.18 -5.81
C GLU A 655 21.96 -4.54 -5.02
N PRO A 656 21.09 -3.59 -4.71
CA PRO A 656 19.90 -3.82 -3.89
C PRO A 656 18.89 -4.83 -4.49
N GLU A 657 18.78 -4.90 -5.81
CA GLU A 657 17.77 -5.69 -6.53
C GLU A 657 18.06 -7.21 -6.63
N PRO A 658 19.32 -7.71 -6.70
CA PRO A 658 19.60 -9.12 -6.74
C PRO A 658 19.00 -9.93 -5.59
N PRO A 659 18.64 -11.21 -5.84
CA PRO A 659 18.10 -12.08 -4.80
C PRO A 659 19.13 -12.35 -3.70
N LEU A 660 18.68 -12.41 -2.44
CA LEU A 660 19.51 -12.83 -1.32
C LEU A 660 19.97 -14.28 -1.51
N VAL A 661 19.03 -15.17 -1.80
CA VAL A 661 19.30 -16.60 -2.10
C VAL A 661 19.65 -16.73 -3.58
N TRP A 662 20.92 -16.53 -3.86
CA TRP A 662 21.45 -16.46 -5.21
C TRP A 662 21.82 -17.85 -5.77
N ASN A 663 21.46 -18.14 -7.03
CA ASN A 663 21.63 -19.47 -7.64
C ASN A 663 22.75 -19.55 -8.67
N GLY A 664 23.62 -18.57 -8.81
CA GLY A 664 24.71 -18.56 -9.75
C GLY A 664 24.74 -17.39 -10.72
N TYR A 665 25.78 -17.38 -11.60
CA TYR A 665 25.93 -16.32 -12.58
C TYR A 665 24.81 -16.32 -13.62
N PRO A 666 24.47 -15.14 -14.16
CA PRO A 666 23.41 -15.02 -15.14
C PRO A 666 23.72 -15.88 -16.38
N ARG A 667 22.73 -16.58 -16.89
CA ARG A 667 22.78 -17.13 -18.23
C ARG A 667 22.82 -15.98 -19.25
N ARG A 668 23.15 -16.26 -20.51
CA ARG A 668 23.37 -15.32 -21.62
C ARG A 668 22.53 -14.06 -21.71
N ASN A 669 21.43 -13.94 -20.94
CA ASN A 669 20.48 -12.82 -20.96
C ASN A 669 20.67 -11.79 -19.82
N GLY A 670 21.75 -11.83 -19.06
CA GLY A 670 22.09 -10.79 -18.06
C GLY A 670 21.22 -10.73 -16.79
N GLN A 671 20.19 -11.56 -16.65
CA GLN A 671 19.33 -11.55 -15.45
C GLN A 671 19.91 -12.40 -14.32
N ALA A 672 20.07 -11.80 -13.15
CA ALA A 672 20.46 -12.51 -11.94
C ALA A 672 19.42 -13.56 -11.55
N PHE A 673 19.82 -14.83 -11.43
CA PHE A 673 18.89 -15.93 -11.16
C PHE A 673 18.66 -16.13 -9.65
N ALA A 674 17.42 -15.93 -9.22
CA ALA A 674 16.97 -16.46 -7.94
C ALA A 674 16.91 -18.00 -8.00
N LEU A 675 17.18 -18.66 -6.88
CA LEU A 675 16.94 -20.08 -6.73
C LEU A 675 15.43 -20.37 -6.87
N THR A 676 15.08 -21.26 -7.80
CA THR A 676 13.70 -21.66 -8.03
C THR A 676 13.26 -22.82 -7.16
N SER A 677 11.95 -23.07 -7.07
CA SER A 677 11.38 -24.09 -6.17
C SER A 677 11.84 -25.52 -6.48
N ALA A 678 12.05 -25.88 -7.75
CA ALA A 678 12.44 -27.25 -8.12
C ALA A 678 13.90 -27.58 -7.75
N PRO A 679 14.91 -26.76 -8.12
CA PRO A 679 16.28 -26.95 -7.64
C PRO A 679 16.40 -26.88 -6.12
N PHE A 680 15.63 -26.01 -5.47
CA PHE A 680 15.63 -25.93 -4.00
C PHE A 680 15.11 -27.21 -3.35
N TRP A 681 14.05 -27.82 -3.90
CA TRP A 681 13.53 -29.09 -3.45
C TRP A 681 14.56 -30.23 -3.67
N ALA A 682 15.24 -30.27 -4.80
CA ALA A 682 16.29 -31.27 -5.06
C ALA A 682 17.45 -31.18 -4.04
N ASN A 683 17.91 -29.96 -3.72
CA ASN A 683 18.92 -29.75 -2.67
C ASN A 683 18.39 -30.18 -1.30
N TRP A 684 17.14 -29.87 -0.95
CA TRP A 684 16.52 -30.31 0.30
C TRP A 684 16.56 -31.83 0.44
N GLN A 685 16.12 -32.58 -0.59
CA GLN A 685 16.14 -34.03 -0.58
C GLN A 685 17.55 -34.60 -0.44
N ARG A 686 18.52 -34.00 -1.13
CA ARG A 686 19.92 -34.41 -1.04
C ARG A 686 20.48 -34.23 0.36
N VAL A 687 20.27 -33.03 0.94
CA VAL A 687 20.75 -32.71 2.29
C VAL A 687 20.07 -33.58 3.35
N CYS A 688 18.76 -33.83 3.25
CA CYS A 688 18.07 -34.74 4.17
C CYS A 688 18.66 -36.16 4.15
N ARG A 689 19.01 -36.70 2.96
CA ARG A 689 19.66 -38.02 2.86
C ARG A 689 21.05 -37.99 3.48
N CYS A 690 21.86 -36.97 3.20
CA CYS A 690 23.19 -36.83 3.81
C CYS A 690 23.13 -36.71 5.33
N ALA A 691 22.15 -35.98 5.86
CA ALA A 691 21.94 -35.77 7.28
C ALA A 691 21.20 -36.93 7.99
N GLN A 692 20.77 -37.96 7.25
CA GLN A 692 19.96 -39.08 7.76
C GLN A 692 18.70 -38.56 8.50
N VAL A 693 17.98 -37.59 7.88
CA VAL A 693 16.76 -36.99 8.41
C VAL A 693 15.55 -37.41 7.57
N PHE A 694 14.69 -38.23 8.15
CA PHE A 694 13.52 -38.83 7.47
C PHE A 694 12.27 -38.71 8.37
N ASP A 695 11.10 -38.61 7.75
CA ASP A 695 9.81 -38.69 8.44
C ASP A 695 9.53 -40.14 8.89
N HIS A 696 8.46 -40.35 9.65
CA HIS A 696 8.01 -41.67 10.11
C HIS A 696 7.69 -42.67 8.99
N ARG A 697 7.72 -42.24 7.73
CA ARG A 697 7.52 -43.08 6.53
C ARG A 697 8.82 -43.31 5.75
N GLY A 698 9.95 -42.95 6.33
CA GLY A 698 11.27 -43.06 5.70
C GLY A 698 11.51 -42.12 4.53
N ARG A 699 10.76 -41.02 4.44
CA ARG A 699 10.88 -40.01 3.38
C ARG A 699 11.45 -38.71 3.92
N PRO A 700 12.17 -37.91 3.10
CA PRO A 700 12.55 -36.56 3.48
C PRO A 700 11.36 -35.73 3.93
N PRO A 701 11.40 -35.05 5.09
CA PRO A 701 10.32 -34.18 5.56
C PRO A 701 9.99 -33.12 4.52
N ARG A 702 8.82 -32.51 4.64
CA ARG A 702 8.46 -31.38 3.77
C ARG A 702 9.29 -30.14 4.18
N ILE A 703 9.75 -29.36 3.23
CA ILE A 703 10.45 -28.08 3.52
C ILE A 703 9.64 -27.19 4.48
N HIS A 704 8.30 -27.28 4.42
CA HIS A 704 7.43 -26.49 5.26
C HIS A 704 7.43 -26.93 6.73
N ASP A 705 7.89 -28.16 6.99
CA ASP A 705 7.99 -28.71 8.34
C ASP A 705 9.06 -27.97 9.18
N LEU A 706 10.12 -27.40 8.54
CA LEU A 706 11.04 -26.45 9.21
C LEU A 706 10.29 -25.26 9.86
N ARG A 707 9.32 -24.71 9.17
CA ARG A 707 8.51 -23.60 9.69
C ARG A 707 7.55 -24.07 10.78
N HIS A 708 7.03 -25.29 10.68
CA HIS A 708 6.21 -25.87 11.75
C HIS A 708 7.06 -26.11 13.01
N SER A 709 8.26 -26.66 12.85
CA SER A 709 9.23 -26.83 13.94
C SER A 709 9.62 -25.51 14.59
N PHE A 710 9.89 -24.46 13.78
CA PHE A 710 10.10 -23.10 14.30
C PHE A 710 8.96 -22.66 15.23
N ALA A 711 7.70 -22.84 14.81
CA ALA A 711 6.57 -22.34 15.59
C ALA A 711 6.42 -23.06 16.94
N VAL A 712 6.61 -24.39 16.94
CA VAL A 712 6.54 -25.19 18.15
C VAL A 712 7.70 -24.89 19.07
N GLU A 713 8.94 -24.77 18.53
CA GLU A 713 10.14 -24.47 19.31
C GLU A 713 10.09 -23.06 19.93
N ALA A 714 9.63 -22.06 19.17
CA ALA A 714 9.44 -20.70 19.68
C ALA A 714 8.41 -20.64 20.83
N LEU A 715 7.33 -21.41 20.74
CA LEU A 715 6.36 -21.57 21.84
C LEU A 715 7.01 -22.27 23.03
N ARG A 716 7.74 -23.38 22.81
CA ARG A 716 8.40 -24.13 23.88
C ARG A 716 9.38 -23.26 24.66
N ARG A 717 10.28 -22.56 23.95
CA ARG A 717 11.27 -21.66 24.57
C ARG A 717 10.63 -20.51 25.31
N GLY A 718 9.65 -19.84 24.69
CA GLY A 718 8.93 -18.75 25.35
C GLY A 718 8.22 -19.22 26.62
N TYR A 719 7.62 -20.39 26.58
CA TYR A 719 6.95 -20.98 27.76
C TYR A 719 7.97 -21.40 28.84
N SER A 720 9.09 -22.02 28.45
CA SER A 720 10.16 -22.37 29.39
C SER A 720 10.77 -21.14 30.08
N ASN A 721 10.87 -20.01 29.37
CA ASN A 721 11.36 -18.73 29.90
C ASN A 721 10.30 -17.94 30.70
N GLY A 722 9.24 -18.57 31.15
CA GLY A 722 8.25 -17.92 32.03
C GLY A 722 7.17 -17.11 31.32
N GLN A 723 7.17 -17.00 29.99
CA GLN A 723 6.18 -16.20 29.29
C GLN A 723 4.80 -16.87 29.24
N ASN A 724 3.75 -16.06 29.32
CA ASN A 724 2.38 -16.56 29.15
C ASN A 724 2.12 -16.94 27.68
N ALA A 725 1.65 -18.15 27.43
CA ALA A 725 1.33 -18.66 26.11
C ALA A 725 0.32 -17.77 25.36
N GLN A 726 -0.68 -17.21 26.05
CA GLN A 726 -1.66 -16.31 25.46
C GLN A 726 -1.02 -14.99 24.95
N ALA A 727 -0.03 -14.46 25.68
CA ALA A 727 0.73 -13.28 25.25
C ALA A 727 1.72 -13.59 24.13
N LEU A 728 2.23 -14.83 24.07
CA LEU A 728 3.21 -15.26 23.05
C LEU A 728 2.55 -15.55 21.70
N LEU A 729 1.36 -16.13 21.67
CA LEU A 729 0.65 -16.49 20.43
C LEU A 729 0.43 -15.32 19.46
N PRO A 730 -0.02 -14.12 19.87
CA PRO A 730 -0.14 -12.98 18.98
C PRO A 730 1.21 -12.49 18.42
N ARG A 731 2.28 -12.55 19.23
CA ARG A 731 3.64 -12.20 18.78
C ARG A 731 4.15 -13.18 17.74
N LEU A 732 3.98 -14.48 17.98
CA LEU A 732 4.33 -15.54 17.03
C LEU A 732 3.49 -15.43 15.74
N ALA A 733 2.17 -15.21 15.84
CA ALA A 733 1.30 -15.00 14.68
C ALA A 733 1.77 -13.83 13.81
N ARG A 734 2.17 -12.73 14.44
CA ARG A 734 2.68 -11.54 13.76
C ARG A 734 4.05 -11.80 13.11
N TYR A 735 4.96 -12.45 13.83
CA TYR A 735 6.28 -12.83 13.34
C TYR A 735 6.18 -13.74 12.11
N MET A 736 5.36 -14.76 12.19
CA MET A 736 5.12 -15.71 11.08
C MET A 736 4.28 -15.11 9.94
N GLY A 737 3.53 -14.02 10.16
CA GLY A 737 2.62 -13.43 9.18
C GLY A 737 1.38 -14.28 8.92
N HIS A 738 0.76 -14.78 9.99
CA HIS A 738 -0.55 -15.42 9.95
C HIS A 738 -1.66 -14.38 9.75
N SER A 739 -2.77 -14.77 9.14
CA SER A 739 -3.91 -13.88 8.93
C SER A 739 -4.78 -13.71 10.17
N GLY A 740 -4.61 -14.56 11.16
CA GLY A 740 -5.28 -14.51 12.46
C GLY A 740 -4.56 -15.41 13.44
N VAL A 741 -4.75 -15.16 14.73
CA VAL A 741 -4.13 -15.93 15.82
C VAL A 741 -4.60 -17.39 15.81
N GLN A 742 -5.83 -17.64 15.32
CA GLN A 742 -6.37 -19.01 15.18
C GLN A 742 -5.48 -19.95 14.37
N PHE A 743 -4.74 -19.44 13.38
CA PHE A 743 -3.79 -20.26 12.62
C PHE A 743 -2.52 -20.60 13.42
N THR A 744 -2.24 -19.86 14.49
CA THR A 744 -1.13 -20.13 15.40
C THR A 744 -1.57 -21.06 16.52
N HIS A 745 -2.84 -21.03 16.92
CA HIS A 745 -3.41 -21.99 17.88
C HIS A 745 -3.26 -23.45 17.43
N TYR A 746 -3.17 -23.69 16.13
CA TYR A 746 -2.89 -25.02 15.58
C TYR A 746 -1.64 -25.67 16.20
N TYR A 747 -0.60 -24.90 16.50
CA TYR A 747 0.66 -25.39 17.05
C TYR A 747 0.57 -25.81 18.52
N LEU A 748 -0.43 -25.34 19.26
CA LEU A 748 -0.65 -25.79 20.64
C LEU A 748 -1.00 -27.28 20.74
N LYS A 749 -1.53 -27.86 19.65
CA LYS A 749 -1.83 -29.31 19.60
C LYS A 749 -0.57 -30.19 19.61
N PHE A 750 0.58 -29.63 19.29
CA PHE A 750 1.87 -30.34 19.19
C PHE A 750 2.80 -30.04 20.37
N THR A 751 2.27 -29.43 21.42
CA THR A 751 3.06 -29.03 22.60
C THR A 751 2.93 -30.06 23.72
N GLU A 752 2.90 -31.35 23.40
CA GLU A 752 2.99 -32.41 24.42
C GLU A 752 4.14 -32.23 25.40
N PRO A 753 5.37 -31.78 24.98
CA PRO A 753 6.41 -31.40 25.91
C PRO A 753 6.05 -30.24 26.84
N LEU A 754 5.09 -29.39 26.48
CA LEU A 754 4.61 -28.34 27.38
C LEU A 754 3.72 -28.83 28.50
N ARG A 755 3.14 -30.04 28.40
CA ARG A 755 2.35 -30.64 29.49
C ARG A 755 3.23 -30.88 30.72
N GLY A 756 4.46 -31.37 30.54
CA GLY A 756 5.44 -31.52 31.62
C GLY A 756 5.73 -30.17 32.29
N ILE A 757 6.11 -29.17 31.49
CA ILE A 757 6.43 -27.82 32.01
C ILE A 757 5.19 -27.17 32.64
N ALA A 758 3.99 -27.38 32.09
CA ALA A 758 2.75 -26.88 32.68
C ALA A 758 2.44 -27.56 34.01
N ASN A 759 2.64 -28.87 34.13
CA ASN A 759 2.49 -29.62 35.37
C ASN A 759 3.50 -29.18 36.41
N ASP A 760 4.75 -28.96 36.03
CA ASP A 760 5.80 -28.51 36.95
C ASP A 760 5.51 -27.08 37.48
N ARG A 761 5.07 -26.18 36.62
CA ARG A 761 4.60 -24.84 37.01
C ARG A 761 3.36 -24.88 37.89
N PHE A 762 2.40 -25.74 37.54
CA PHE A 762 1.22 -25.93 38.37
C PHE A 762 1.61 -26.45 39.73
N ARG A 763 2.52 -27.45 39.84
CA ARG A 763 3.05 -27.95 41.08
C ARG A 763 3.77 -26.87 41.89
N GLN A 764 4.65 -26.08 41.23
CA GLN A 764 5.34 -24.95 41.89
C GLN A 764 4.35 -23.90 42.38
N HIS A 765 3.33 -23.57 41.60
CA HIS A 765 2.30 -22.61 42.00
C HIS A 765 1.42 -23.12 43.12
N VAL A 766 1.05 -24.38 43.09
CA VAL A 766 0.29 -25.05 44.13
C VAL A 766 1.13 -25.18 45.42
N SER A 767 2.41 -25.57 45.30
CA SER A 767 3.33 -25.62 46.42
C SER A 767 3.54 -24.25 47.09
N ALA A 768 3.70 -23.19 46.27
CA ALA A 768 3.85 -21.83 46.75
C ALA A 768 2.57 -21.23 47.37
N ALA A 769 1.38 -21.63 46.83
CA ALA A 769 0.10 -21.08 47.28
C ALA A 769 -0.58 -21.87 48.39
N ILE A 770 -0.33 -23.18 48.48
CA ILE A 770 -1.06 -24.07 49.39
C ILE A 770 -0.19 -24.66 50.50
N LEU A 771 1.14 -24.75 50.33
CA LEU A 771 2.06 -25.34 51.29
C LEU A 771 2.86 -24.38 52.21
N PRO A 772 2.64 -23.06 52.30
CA PRO A 772 3.35 -22.24 53.28
C PRO A 772 2.89 -22.45 54.73
N SER A 773 1.85 -23.21 54.99
CA SER A 773 1.22 -23.32 56.33
C SER A 773 1.51 -24.61 57.08
N PHE A 774 2.37 -25.49 56.60
CA PHE A 774 2.82 -26.67 57.32
C PHE A 774 4.30 -26.53 57.76
N GLN A 775 4.64 -25.48 58.51
CA GLN A 775 5.77 -25.54 59.45
C GLN A 775 5.27 -26.29 60.69
N GLN A 776 5.93 -27.40 61.00
CA GLN A 776 5.68 -28.20 62.18
C GLN A 776 5.77 -27.33 63.44
N PRO A 777 4.87 -27.54 64.45
CA PRO A 777 5.05 -26.94 65.74
C PRO A 777 6.28 -27.57 66.38
N GLY A 778 7.21 -26.70 66.82
CA GLY A 778 8.42 -27.08 67.50
C GLY A 778 8.14 -27.98 68.70
N GLY A 779 8.85 -29.09 68.78
CA GLY A 779 8.89 -29.90 69.91
C GLY A 779 9.57 -29.13 71.04
N VAL A 780 8.87 -28.90 72.12
CA VAL A 780 9.43 -28.50 73.43
C VAL A 780 9.85 -29.78 74.16
N SER A 781 11.10 -29.87 74.50
CA SER A 781 11.57 -30.69 75.60
C SER A 781 12.54 -29.84 76.42
#